data_429532f706a4805a4a4d30797c1b9889
#
_entry.id   429532f706a4805a4a4d30797c1b9889
#
_cell.length_a   1.000
_cell.length_b   1.000
_cell.length_c   1.000
_cell.angle_alpha   90.00
_cell.angle_beta   90.00
_cell.angle_gamma   90.00
#
_symmetry.space_group_name_H-M   'P 1'
#
loop_
_entity.id
_entity.type
_entity.pdbx_description
1 polymer ?
#
loop_
_entity_poly.entity_id
_entity_poly.type
_entity_poly.pdbx_seq_one_letter_code
_entity_poly.pdbx_strand_id
1 'polypeptide(L)'
;VIIPSLDEEATIAGVVTALREQGLTRIRVVDNGSRDHTAAVAREAGAEVWVEPSAGYGRACWRGYQELDDAVEWVLFCDADGSDDLSDVGRLITAAGDGADFVLGNRRARPEARAAMTPVQQWGNGLATTLIRWGWGQRYGDLGPLRLIRRSLLECIAMRDRGFGWTIEMQVRAVEAGARIVELPVGYRRRGGGRSKISGTIRGSVTAGTIILTTLARLGWARWNGNPIGYKWGGMVLVAGAAWMAPWGDFAMAGTVPWFLAAAVMMAMGWLLAGRPERMNAGWFWGVAIAARVALLPMAPGDDVWRFLWEGRMQSAGFSPYLHAPDDPYLAPWRDETWALITHREFSSIYPPLAQIAFRMITVMSTSVLALKVVFVAADLVVAHRLAKRFGYGATLAYAWNPLVIYAAAGGAHYEPLLLLPFTLGWLAWQPGKRHHHGDTSEEPDGLKAGWWLGVAAGFKWVTAPLVVWCAGARARAGRWTEAGWLLVAGVLPVGLALLWFNWDFGRVGPLMPADFVRWARTAELGPWLLELVWPGSAYRNGIVLAGFAPVAAVIFWRARSLTGFAEAFLCALLLAAPSVHPWYFTWLVPLAVATRHPGTLAVSVSGFAYFWVWHTQAQTGVWAFSPWLRTIIWLPFLFGLGWSLRRRQREVSPA
;
A
#
# COMPACT_ATOMS: atom_id res chain seq x y z
N VAL A 1 2.42 -22.30 34.94
CA VAL A 1 1.21 -22.50 34.11
C VAL A 1 0.56 -21.15 33.87
N ILE A 2 0.05 -20.88 32.65
CA ILE A 2 -0.74 -19.70 32.30
C ILE A 2 -2.12 -20.13 31.85
N ILE A 3 -3.17 -19.61 32.50
CA ILE A 3 -4.56 -19.93 32.25
C ILE A 3 -5.31 -18.63 31.89
N PRO A 4 -5.58 -18.35 30.61
CA PRO A 4 -6.47 -17.26 30.24
C PRO A 4 -7.90 -17.58 30.63
N SER A 5 -8.57 -16.70 31.36
CA SER A 5 -9.93 -16.94 31.88
C SER A 5 -10.86 -15.75 31.59
N LEU A 6 -12.14 -16.06 31.36
CA LEU A 6 -13.19 -15.05 31.20
C LEU A 6 -14.55 -15.69 31.51
N ASP A 7 -15.19 -15.30 32.62
CA ASP A 7 -16.45 -15.87 33.16
C ASP A 7 -16.41 -17.41 33.29
N GLU A 8 -15.50 -17.94 34.12
CA GLU A 8 -15.23 -19.35 34.32
C GLU A 8 -15.25 -19.72 35.82
N GLU A 9 -16.05 -19.03 36.66
CA GLU A 9 -16.13 -19.27 38.10
C GLU A 9 -16.48 -20.72 38.45
N ALA A 10 -17.30 -21.39 37.61
CA ALA A 10 -17.76 -22.75 37.85
C ALA A 10 -16.66 -23.82 37.66
N THR A 11 -15.58 -23.51 36.92
CA THR A 11 -14.60 -24.51 36.47
C THR A 11 -13.18 -24.22 36.94
N ILE A 12 -12.83 -22.95 37.14
CA ILE A 12 -11.44 -22.53 37.39
C ILE A 12 -10.83 -23.15 38.64
N ALA A 13 -11.59 -23.34 39.72
CA ALA A 13 -11.08 -23.97 40.94
C ALA A 13 -10.64 -25.42 40.67
N GLY A 14 -11.46 -26.18 39.93
CA GLY A 14 -11.15 -27.57 39.56
C GLY A 14 -9.91 -27.67 38.68
N VAL A 15 -9.73 -26.71 37.72
CA VAL A 15 -8.56 -26.65 36.85
C VAL A 15 -7.30 -26.37 37.66
N VAL A 16 -7.33 -25.39 38.57
CA VAL A 16 -6.18 -25.07 39.45
C VAL A 16 -5.82 -26.24 40.34
N THR A 17 -6.82 -26.88 40.95
CA THR A 17 -6.62 -28.05 41.84
C THR A 17 -5.98 -29.21 41.07
N ALA A 18 -6.53 -29.56 39.89
CA ALA A 18 -6.00 -30.66 39.07
C ALA A 18 -4.54 -30.40 38.63
N LEU A 19 -4.15 -29.16 38.33
CA LEU A 19 -2.77 -28.83 38.01
C LEU A 19 -1.85 -28.97 39.25
N ARG A 20 -2.34 -28.59 40.42
CA ARG A 20 -1.58 -28.77 41.68
C ARG A 20 -1.37 -30.23 42.02
N GLU A 21 -2.36 -31.09 41.76
CA GLU A 21 -2.25 -32.54 41.91
C GLU A 21 -1.19 -33.13 40.97
N GLN A 22 -0.94 -32.51 39.82
CA GLN A 22 0.18 -32.84 38.92
C GLN A 22 1.55 -32.25 39.37
N GLY A 23 1.64 -31.68 40.58
CA GLY A 23 2.85 -31.10 41.13
C GLY A 23 3.18 -29.71 40.60
N LEU A 24 2.31 -29.06 39.86
CA LEU A 24 2.52 -27.72 39.31
C LEU A 24 2.05 -26.68 40.35
N THR A 25 3.01 -25.94 40.94
CA THR A 25 2.73 -24.97 42.00
C THR A 25 2.70 -23.51 41.51
N ARG A 26 3.38 -23.20 40.40
CA ARG A 26 3.41 -21.85 39.79
C ARG A 26 2.29 -21.72 38.77
N ILE A 27 1.07 -21.38 39.23
CA ILE A 27 -0.11 -21.26 38.40
C ILE A 27 -0.56 -19.81 38.38
N ARG A 28 -0.59 -19.21 37.17
CA ARG A 28 -1.04 -17.86 36.95
C ARG A 28 -2.33 -17.90 36.13
N VAL A 29 -3.41 -17.42 36.72
CA VAL A 29 -4.69 -17.20 36.06
C VAL A 29 -4.77 -15.75 35.62
N VAL A 30 -5.05 -15.52 34.34
CA VAL A 30 -5.19 -14.16 33.78
C VAL A 30 -6.68 -13.91 33.52
N ASP A 31 -7.29 -13.11 34.38
CA ASP A 31 -8.66 -12.67 34.23
C ASP A 31 -8.78 -11.59 33.14
N ASN A 32 -9.50 -11.89 32.07
CA ASN A 32 -9.66 -11.02 30.91
C ASN A 32 -10.97 -10.22 30.95
N GLY A 33 -11.29 -9.68 32.12
CA GLY A 33 -12.47 -8.85 32.36
C GLY A 33 -13.74 -9.67 32.64
N SER A 34 -13.65 -10.71 33.50
CA SER A 34 -14.81 -11.50 33.97
C SER A 34 -15.81 -10.62 34.71
N ARG A 35 -17.08 -10.97 34.57
CA ARG A 35 -18.21 -10.31 35.26
C ARG A 35 -18.71 -11.12 36.46
N ASP A 36 -18.24 -12.34 36.57
CA ASP A 36 -18.51 -13.27 37.65
C ASP A 36 -17.36 -13.28 38.67
N HIS A 37 -17.37 -14.25 39.58
CA HIS A 37 -16.37 -14.37 40.63
C HIS A 37 -15.11 -15.16 40.22
N THR A 38 -14.84 -15.34 38.92
CA THR A 38 -13.69 -16.12 38.40
C THR A 38 -12.37 -15.79 39.11
N ALA A 39 -12.04 -14.48 39.22
CA ALA A 39 -10.79 -14.04 39.83
C ALA A 39 -10.71 -14.37 41.34
N ALA A 40 -11.80 -14.27 42.07
CA ALA A 40 -11.84 -14.61 43.49
C ALA A 40 -11.68 -16.13 43.70
N VAL A 41 -12.45 -16.92 42.98
CA VAL A 41 -12.41 -18.40 43.02
C VAL A 41 -11.03 -18.93 42.65
N ALA A 42 -10.37 -18.34 41.67
CA ALA A 42 -9.00 -18.72 41.26
C ALA A 42 -7.97 -18.45 42.39
N ARG A 43 -8.10 -17.31 43.11
CA ARG A 43 -7.22 -17.00 44.25
C ARG A 43 -7.44 -17.96 45.42
N GLU A 44 -8.70 -18.27 45.75
CA GLU A 44 -9.05 -19.22 46.79
C GLU A 44 -8.51 -20.62 46.49
N ALA A 45 -8.50 -21.03 45.22
CA ALA A 45 -7.88 -22.28 44.77
C ALA A 45 -6.33 -22.24 44.80
N GLY A 46 -5.72 -21.09 45.10
CA GLY A 46 -4.28 -20.93 45.28
C GLY A 46 -3.51 -20.56 44.01
N ALA A 47 -4.17 -19.98 43.03
CA ALA A 47 -3.49 -19.40 41.85
C ALA A 47 -3.11 -17.94 42.06
N GLU A 48 -2.01 -17.52 41.42
CA GLU A 48 -1.68 -16.10 41.21
C GLU A 48 -2.65 -15.52 40.18
N VAL A 49 -3.36 -14.44 40.51
CA VAL A 49 -4.35 -13.85 39.58
C VAL A 49 -3.88 -12.51 39.09
N TRP A 50 -3.79 -12.40 37.76
CA TRP A 50 -3.47 -11.18 37.03
C TRP A 50 -4.69 -10.70 36.26
N VAL A 51 -4.80 -9.38 36.03
CA VAL A 51 -5.93 -8.79 35.28
C VAL A 51 -5.42 -8.24 33.96
N GLU A 52 -6.12 -8.57 32.87
CA GLU A 52 -5.97 -7.97 31.55
C GLU A 52 -7.31 -7.32 31.17
N PRO A 53 -7.44 -5.98 31.31
CA PRO A 53 -8.72 -5.30 31.10
C PRO A 53 -9.17 -5.27 29.63
N SER A 54 -8.24 -5.42 28.69
CA SER A 54 -8.56 -5.41 27.28
C SER A 54 -8.93 -6.82 26.78
N ALA A 55 -10.14 -6.98 26.24
CA ALA A 55 -10.63 -8.26 25.75
C ALA A 55 -9.72 -8.88 24.67
N GLY A 56 -9.41 -10.17 24.79
CA GLY A 56 -8.66 -10.94 23.80
C GLY A 56 -7.88 -12.11 24.39
N TYR A 57 -8.11 -13.32 23.87
CA TYR A 57 -7.44 -14.54 24.32
C TYR A 57 -5.91 -14.41 24.29
N GLY A 58 -5.35 -13.95 23.16
CA GLY A 58 -3.91 -13.72 23.05
C GLY A 58 -3.38 -12.60 23.95
N ARG A 59 -4.22 -11.63 24.36
CA ARG A 59 -3.85 -10.59 25.34
C ARG A 59 -3.67 -11.23 26.73
N ALA A 60 -4.61 -12.05 27.13
CA ALA A 60 -4.52 -12.76 28.40
C ALA A 60 -3.30 -13.71 28.44
N CYS A 61 -3.07 -14.48 27.38
CA CYS A 61 -1.86 -15.30 27.27
C CYS A 61 -0.58 -14.44 27.33
N TRP A 62 -0.55 -13.31 26.63
CA TRP A 62 0.59 -12.38 26.62
C TRP A 62 0.79 -11.75 28.01
N ARG A 63 -0.26 -11.31 28.67
CA ARG A 63 -0.17 -10.74 30.02
C ARG A 63 0.37 -11.75 31.02
N GLY A 64 -0.08 -13.02 30.95
CA GLY A 64 0.40 -14.10 31.80
C GLY A 64 1.87 -14.46 31.58
N TYR A 65 2.36 -14.24 30.37
CA TYR A 65 3.77 -14.47 30.01
C TYR A 65 4.70 -13.33 30.44
N GLN A 66 4.20 -12.12 30.63
CA GLN A 66 5.02 -11.00 31.09
C GLN A 66 5.53 -11.22 32.52
N GLU A 67 6.69 -10.70 32.81
CA GLU A 67 7.30 -10.71 34.15
C GLU A 67 7.38 -12.14 34.76
N LEU A 68 7.72 -13.14 33.92
CA LEU A 68 8.04 -14.47 34.41
C LEU A 68 9.41 -14.45 35.12
N ASP A 69 9.49 -15.16 36.24
CA ASP A 69 10.74 -15.42 36.96
C ASP A 69 11.78 -16.05 36.02
N ASP A 70 13.05 -15.63 36.11
CA ASP A 70 14.14 -16.13 35.28
C ASP A 70 14.38 -17.64 35.44
N ALA A 71 14.00 -18.22 36.57
CA ALA A 71 14.05 -19.66 36.82
C ALA A 71 12.99 -20.47 36.05
N VAL A 72 12.04 -19.84 35.33
CA VAL A 72 11.04 -20.53 34.53
C VAL A 72 11.61 -20.92 33.18
N GLU A 73 11.84 -22.20 32.96
CA GLU A 73 12.31 -22.73 31.67
C GLU A 73 11.17 -23.13 30.73
N TRP A 74 10.01 -23.50 31.26
CA TRP A 74 8.87 -24.02 30.50
C TRP A 74 7.58 -23.30 30.85
N VAL A 75 6.74 -23.06 29.84
CA VAL A 75 5.43 -22.43 29.99
C VAL A 75 4.36 -23.38 29.47
N LEU A 76 3.45 -23.78 30.34
CA LEU A 76 2.26 -24.55 30.00
C LEU A 76 1.06 -23.60 29.83
N PHE A 77 0.36 -23.70 28.72
CA PHE A 77 -0.93 -23.05 28.49
C PHE A 77 -2.04 -24.12 28.54
N CYS A 78 -3.15 -23.81 29.17
CA CYS A 78 -4.40 -24.61 29.15
C CYS A 78 -5.60 -23.68 29.31
N ASP A 79 -6.79 -24.16 28.92
CA ASP A 79 -8.04 -23.40 29.06
C ASP A 79 -8.61 -23.49 30.49
N ALA A 80 -9.36 -22.46 30.89
CA ALA A 80 -9.97 -22.35 32.22
C ALA A 80 -11.29 -23.14 32.36
N ASP A 81 -11.85 -23.69 31.27
CA ASP A 81 -13.21 -24.23 31.19
C ASP A 81 -13.34 -25.74 31.59
N GLY A 82 -12.22 -26.31 32.02
CA GLY A 82 -12.19 -27.73 32.46
C GLY A 82 -12.35 -28.75 31.33
N SER A 83 -12.22 -28.31 30.06
CA SER A 83 -12.35 -29.22 28.93
C SER A 83 -11.08 -30.04 28.66
N ASP A 84 -9.89 -29.51 28.99
CA ASP A 84 -8.63 -30.22 28.86
C ASP A 84 -8.50 -31.31 29.91
N ASP A 85 -8.05 -32.51 29.51
CA ASP A 85 -7.73 -33.58 30.46
C ASP A 85 -6.31 -33.38 31.01
N LEU A 86 -6.22 -32.72 32.16
CA LEU A 86 -4.95 -32.33 32.77
C LEU A 86 -4.15 -33.54 33.32
N SER A 87 -4.70 -34.75 33.35
CA SER A 87 -3.95 -35.98 33.69
C SER A 87 -2.87 -36.29 32.64
N ASP A 88 -3.01 -35.79 31.42
CA ASP A 88 -2.00 -35.93 30.35
C ASP A 88 -0.80 -34.97 30.50
N VAL A 89 -0.81 -34.00 31.43
CA VAL A 89 0.27 -32.99 31.60
C VAL A 89 1.62 -33.64 31.91
N GLY A 90 1.65 -34.67 32.73
CA GLY A 90 2.88 -35.42 33.02
C GLY A 90 3.56 -35.99 31.75
N ARG A 91 2.76 -36.46 30.80
CA ARG A 91 3.28 -36.93 29.48
C ARG A 91 3.85 -35.82 28.64
N LEU A 92 3.26 -34.59 28.68
CA LEU A 92 3.82 -33.45 28.00
C LEU A 92 5.17 -33.06 28.60
N ILE A 93 5.29 -33.09 29.94
CA ILE A 93 6.54 -32.80 30.65
C ILE A 93 7.63 -33.82 30.29
N THR A 94 7.29 -35.09 30.25
CA THR A 94 8.21 -36.16 29.84
C THR A 94 8.74 -35.92 28.43
N ALA A 95 7.85 -35.63 27.45
CA ALA A 95 8.26 -35.34 26.07
C ALA A 95 9.15 -34.08 25.95
N ALA A 96 8.94 -33.10 26.80
CA ALA A 96 9.82 -31.94 26.91
C ALA A 96 11.21 -32.30 27.45
N GLY A 97 11.28 -33.18 28.44
CA GLY A 97 12.52 -33.74 28.97
C GLY A 97 13.28 -34.57 27.93
N ASP A 98 12.59 -35.24 27.01
CA ASP A 98 13.16 -36.01 25.89
C ASP A 98 13.65 -35.10 24.72
N GLY A 99 13.72 -33.78 24.96
CA GLY A 99 14.35 -32.81 24.08
C GLY A 99 13.40 -32.13 23.09
N ALA A 100 12.06 -32.23 23.24
CA ALA A 100 11.13 -31.38 22.49
C ALA A 100 11.27 -29.92 22.96
N ASP A 101 11.09 -28.95 22.05
CA ASP A 101 11.00 -27.52 22.40
C ASP A 101 9.56 -27.06 22.52
N PHE A 102 8.64 -27.75 21.87
CA PHE A 102 7.22 -27.46 21.86
C PHE A 102 6.42 -28.76 21.83
N VAL A 103 5.59 -28.97 22.85
CA VAL A 103 4.74 -30.16 22.98
C VAL A 103 3.27 -29.73 22.95
N LEU A 104 2.48 -30.36 22.09
CA LEU A 104 1.08 -30.05 21.84
C LEU A 104 0.17 -31.24 22.22
N GLY A 105 -0.93 -30.95 22.89
CA GLY A 105 -2.03 -31.90 23.07
C GLY A 105 -2.86 -31.99 21.78
N ASN A 106 -2.98 -33.23 21.24
CA ASN A 106 -3.81 -33.51 20.07
C ASN A 106 -5.09 -34.23 20.50
N ARG A 107 -6.19 -33.48 20.63
CA ARG A 107 -7.53 -33.97 21.00
C ARG A 107 -8.15 -34.84 19.91
N ARG A 108 -7.77 -34.63 18.65
CA ARG A 108 -8.32 -35.36 17.49
C ARG A 108 -7.76 -36.76 17.34
N ALA A 109 -6.68 -37.07 18.03
CA ALA A 109 -6.03 -38.38 17.99
C ALA A 109 -6.74 -39.45 18.84
N ARG A 110 -7.54 -39.06 19.84
CA ARG A 110 -8.37 -39.97 20.64
C ARG A 110 -9.83 -39.88 20.18
N PRO A 111 -10.50 -41.01 19.84
CA PRO A 111 -11.90 -41.01 19.38
C PRO A 111 -12.86 -40.32 20.36
N GLU A 112 -12.73 -40.54 21.65
CA GLU A 112 -13.59 -39.98 22.70
C GLU A 112 -13.41 -38.46 22.79
N ALA A 113 -12.18 -37.99 22.77
CA ALA A 113 -11.85 -36.58 22.79
C ALA A 113 -12.36 -35.87 21.50
N ARG A 114 -12.21 -36.53 20.37
CA ARG A 114 -12.74 -36.03 19.09
C ARG A 114 -14.26 -35.93 19.08
N ALA A 115 -14.97 -36.91 19.69
CA ALA A 115 -16.43 -36.92 19.81
C ALA A 115 -16.94 -35.79 20.72
N ALA A 116 -16.14 -35.32 21.68
CA ALA A 116 -16.47 -34.17 22.53
C ALA A 116 -16.37 -32.82 21.82
N MET A 117 -15.63 -32.73 20.68
CA MET A 117 -15.48 -31.52 19.88
C MET A 117 -16.70 -31.26 18.99
N THR A 118 -17.10 -30.00 18.87
CA THR A 118 -18.16 -29.62 17.93
C THR A 118 -17.73 -29.81 16.46
N PRO A 119 -18.67 -30.03 15.51
CA PRO A 119 -18.35 -30.17 14.09
C PRO A 119 -17.59 -28.95 13.55
N VAL A 120 -17.91 -27.73 14.00
CA VAL A 120 -17.23 -26.48 13.61
C VAL A 120 -15.77 -26.48 14.07
N GLN A 121 -15.50 -26.93 15.31
CA GLN A 121 -14.12 -27.07 15.81
C GLN A 121 -13.35 -28.11 15.00
N GLN A 122 -13.94 -29.26 14.70
CA GLN A 122 -13.28 -30.30 13.90
C GLN A 122 -12.94 -29.81 12.49
N TRP A 123 -13.86 -29.13 11.81
CA TRP A 123 -13.67 -28.58 10.48
C TRP A 123 -12.64 -27.44 10.46
N GLY A 124 -12.76 -26.48 11.40
CA GLY A 124 -11.84 -25.35 11.53
C GLY A 124 -10.39 -25.80 11.80
N ASN A 125 -10.20 -26.77 12.70
CA ASN A 125 -8.89 -27.37 12.96
C ASN A 125 -8.36 -28.10 11.72
N GLY A 126 -9.19 -28.86 11.00
CA GLY A 126 -8.81 -29.55 9.78
C GLY A 126 -8.35 -28.59 8.68
N LEU A 127 -9.09 -27.50 8.48
CA LEU A 127 -8.74 -26.46 7.53
C LEU A 127 -7.40 -25.80 7.89
N ALA A 128 -7.26 -25.34 9.13
CA ALA A 128 -6.05 -24.65 9.57
C ALA A 128 -4.80 -25.53 9.50
N THR A 129 -4.87 -26.79 9.98
CA THR A 129 -3.75 -27.73 9.93
C THR A 129 -3.37 -28.09 8.49
N THR A 130 -4.36 -28.18 7.59
CA THR A 130 -4.11 -28.39 6.15
C THR A 130 -3.39 -27.20 5.53
N LEU A 131 -3.82 -25.97 5.83
CA LEU A 131 -3.18 -24.75 5.32
C LEU A 131 -1.75 -24.57 5.89
N ILE A 132 -1.53 -24.92 7.17
CA ILE A 132 -0.19 -24.93 7.76
C ILE A 132 0.71 -25.96 7.06
N ARG A 133 0.19 -27.16 6.76
CA ARG A 133 0.92 -28.17 6.02
C ARG A 133 1.33 -27.68 4.62
N TRP A 134 0.45 -27.04 3.90
CA TRP A 134 0.75 -26.51 2.57
C TRP A 134 1.73 -25.32 2.61
N GLY A 135 1.55 -24.40 3.57
CA GLY A 135 2.38 -23.20 3.68
C GLY A 135 3.75 -23.43 4.30
N TRP A 136 3.87 -24.36 5.26
CA TRP A 136 5.08 -24.54 6.09
C TRP A 136 5.63 -25.96 6.10
N GLY A 137 4.95 -26.93 5.48
CA GLY A 137 5.38 -28.32 5.40
C GLY A 137 5.15 -29.15 6.67
N GLN A 138 4.79 -28.52 7.80
CA GLN A 138 4.57 -29.20 9.08
C GLN A 138 3.19 -29.85 9.13
N ARG A 139 3.13 -31.08 9.58
CA ARG A 139 1.88 -31.80 9.81
C ARG A 139 1.48 -31.64 11.27
N TYR A 140 0.38 -30.92 11.50
CA TYR A 140 -0.29 -30.84 12.78
C TYR A 140 -1.61 -31.60 12.73
N GLY A 141 -1.96 -32.28 13.84
CA GLY A 141 -3.25 -32.95 13.99
C GLY A 141 -4.33 -32.02 14.58
N ASP A 142 -3.94 -31.07 15.42
CA ASP A 142 -4.86 -30.20 16.17
C ASP A 142 -4.26 -28.81 16.43
N LEU A 143 -5.13 -27.86 16.80
CA LEU A 143 -4.80 -26.52 17.29
C LEU A 143 -5.15 -26.40 18.80
N GLY A 144 -5.00 -27.46 19.55
CA GLY A 144 -5.42 -27.55 20.96
C GLY A 144 -4.86 -26.47 21.86
N PRO A 145 -5.60 -26.09 22.94
CA PRO A 145 -5.13 -25.09 23.90
C PRO A 145 -4.04 -25.64 24.82
N LEU A 146 -4.07 -26.95 25.13
CA LEU A 146 -3.09 -27.60 26.00
C LEU A 146 -1.74 -27.72 25.29
N ARG A 147 -0.76 -26.90 25.70
CA ARG A 147 0.55 -26.80 25.06
C ARG A 147 1.64 -26.43 26.04
N LEU A 148 2.78 -27.10 25.93
CA LEU A 148 3.98 -26.84 26.72
C LEU A 148 5.10 -26.35 25.78
N ILE A 149 5.63 -25.17 26.04
CA ILE A 149 6.64 -24.53 25.21
C ILE A 149 7.85 -24.10 26.04
N ARG A 150 9.05 -24.30 25.53
CA ARG A 150 10.27 -23.80 26.14
C ARG A 150 10.26 -22.26 26.13
N ARG A 151 10.59 -21.63 27.27
CA ARG A 151 10.58 -20.15 27.41
C ARG A 151 11.44 -19.48 26.34
N SER A 152 12.68 -19.97 26.14
CA SER A 152 13.59 -19.42 25.14
C SER A 152 13.01 -19.46 23.71
N LEU A 153 12.25 -20.50 23.36
CA LEU A 153 11.52 -20.57 22.09
C LEU A 153 10.40 -19.54 22.06
N LEU A 154 9.60 -19.43 23.13
CA LEU A 154 8.49 -18.48 23.20
C LEU A 154 8.98 -17.01 23.05
N GLU A 155 10.13 -16.70 23.62
CA GLU A 155 10.81 -15.40 23.44
C GLU A 155 11.30 -15.19 22.00
N CYS A 156 11.97 -16.20 21.44
CA CYS A 156 12.50 -16.18 20.07
C CYS A 156 11.40 -15.95 19.02
N ILE A 157 10.26 -16.61 19.16
CA ILE A 157 9.16 -16.51 18.17
C ILE A 157 8.38 -15.19 18.23
N ALA A 158 8.62 -14.36 19.23
CA ALA A 158 8.11 -12.98 19.34
C ALA A 158 6.64 -12.83 18.94
N MET A 159 5.75 -13.44 19.68
CA MET A 159 4.29 -13.49 19.43
C MET A 159 3.66 -12.10 19.29
N ARG A 160 2.85 -11.89 18.27
CA ARG A 160 2.23 -10.57 17.92
C ARG A 160 0.71 -10.56 17.97
N ASP A 161 0.06 -11.71 17.73
CA ASP A 161 -1.40 -11.80 17.79
C ASP A 161 -1.89 -11.64 19.22
N ARG A 162 -2.86 -10.77 19.43
CA ARG A 162 -3.47 -10.51 20.76
C ARG A 162 -4.90 -11.03 20.86
N GLY A 163 -5.37 -11.69 19.80
CA GLY A 163 -6.70 -12.28 19.71
C GLY A 163 -6.68 -13.80 19.63
N PHE A 164 -7.63 -14.35 18.88
CA PHE A 164 -7.78 -15.79 18.69
C PHE A 164 -6.76 -16.40 17.70
N GLY A 165 -5.98 -15.60 16.99
CA GLY A 165 -4.88 -16.08 16.14
C GLY A 165 -3.64 -16.53 16.91
N TRP A 166 -3.58 -16.32 18.23
CA TRP A 166 -2.48 -16.68 19.13
C TRP A 166 -1.99 -18.11 18.95
N THR A 167 -2.93 -19.06 18.96
CA THR A 167 -2.62 -20.50 18.87
C THR A 167 -2.00 -20.87 17.54
N ILE A 168 -2.52 -20.31 16.45
CA ILE A 168 -2.05 -20.55 15.08
C ILE A 168 -0.68 -19.88 14.87
N GLU A 169 -0.53 -18.64 15.32
CA GLU A 169 0.73 -17.92 15.21
C GLU A 169 1.86 -18.65 15.94
N MET A 170 1.60 -19.18 17.15
CA MET A 170 2.58 -19.95 17.92
C MET A 170 3.06 -21.18 17.15
N GLN A 171 2.13 -21.99 16.62
CA GLN A 171 2.47 -23.19 15.86
C GLN A 171 3.27 -22.88 14.59
N VAL A 172 2.84 -21.87 13.82
CA VAL A 172 3.55 -21.45 12.60
C VAL A 172 4.95 -20.93 12.92
N ARG A 173 5.06 -20.03 13.89
CA ARG A 173 6.36 -19.44 14.26
C ARG A 173 7.33 -20.45 14.87
N ALA A 174 6.83 -21.44 15.62
CA ALA A 174 7.66 -22.54 16.13
C ALA A 174 8.29 -23.34 14.96
N VAL A 175 7.52 -23.61 13.89
CA VAL A 175 8.06 -24.22 12.68
C VAL A 175 9.11 -23.33 12.00
N GLU A 176 8.85 -22.03 11.88
CA GLU A 176 9.78 -21.05 11.29
C GLU A 176 11.08 -20.93 12.10
N ALA A 177 11.01 -21.11 13.42
CA ALA A 177 12.17 -21.15 14.30
C ALA A 177 12.96 -22.47 14.27
N GLY A 178 12.46 -23.49 13.56
CA GLY A 178 13.09 -24.82 13.48
C GLY A 178 12.96 -25.64 14.76
N ALA A 179 11.93 -25.37 15.60
CA ALA A 179 11.71 -26.04 16.86
C ALA A 179 11.43 -27.55 16.67
N ARG A 180 11.92 -28.37 17.64
CA ARG A 180 11.52 -29.77 17.75
C ARG A 180 10.13 -29.86 18.36
N ILE A 181 9.13 -30.17 17.53
CA ILE A 181 7.71 -30.17 17.87
C ILE A 181 7.22 -31.61 18.03
N VAL A 182 6.53 -31.87 19.12
CA VAL A 182 5.93 -33.17 19.42
C VAL A 182 4.44 -32.99 19.69
N GLU A 183 3.58 -33.81 19.07
CA GLU A 183 2.16 -33.89 19.37
C GLU A 183 1.85 -35.19 20.10
N LEU A 184 1.11 -35.09 21.20
CA LEU A 184 0.68 -36.23 22.00
C LEU A 184 -0.85 -36.37 21.99
N PRO A 185 -1.41 -37.58 21.83
CA PRO A 185 -2.84 -37.82 22.03
C PRO A 185 -3.24 -37.46 23.44
N VAL A 186 -4.18 -36.52 23.61
CA VAL A 186 -4.69 -36.07 24.91
C VAL A 186 -6.19 -36.26 25.01
N GLY A 187 -6.68 -36.41 26.25
CA GLY A 187 -8.11 -36.40 26.55
C GLY A 187 -8.72 -35.02 26.40
N TYR A 188 -9.99 -34.98 26.05
CA TYR A 188 -10.77 -33.77 25.97
C TYR A 188 -12.22 -34.06 26.34
N ARG A 189 -12.81 -33.22 27.17
CA ARG A 189 -14.17 -33.37 27.67
C ARG A 189 -15.04 -32.22 27.19
N ARG A 190 -16.35 -32.43 27.23
CA ARG A 190 -17.26 -31.28 27.06
C ARG A 190 -17.04 -30.31 28.21
N ARG A 191 -17.10 -29.02 27.92
CA ARG A 191 -16.96 -27.93 28.87
C ARG A 191 -17.80 -28.17 30.13
N GLY A 192 -17.21 -27.98 31.32
CA GLY A 192 -17.85 -28.24 32.59
C GLY A 192 -18.92 -27.22 33.01
N GLY A 193 -18.93 -26.01 32.38
CA GLY A 193 -19.88 -24.92 32.65
C GLY A 193 -19.83 -23.81 31.63
N GLY A 194 -20.77 -22.86 31.72
CA GLY A 194 -20.81 -21.65 30.89
C GLY A 194 -21.19 -21.88 29.41
N ARG A 195 -21.18 -20.82 28.60
CA ARG A 195 -21.43 -20.88 27.14
C ARG A 195 -20.15 -20.60 26.36
N SER A 196 -19.85 -21.42 25.34
CA SER A 196 -18.75 -21.17 24.45
C SER A 196 -18.92 -19.80 23.72
N LYS A 197 -17.94 -18.93 23.85
CA LYS A 197 -17.95 -17.60 23.25
C LYS A 197 -17.61 -17.62 21.76
N ILE A 198 -17.09 -18.74 21.26
CA ILE A 198 -16.63 -18.90 19.86
C ILE A 198 -17.49 -19.92 19.11
N SER A 199 -17.64 -21.12 19.62
CA SER A 199 -18.23 -22.26 18.89
C SER A 199 -19.75 -22.42 19.05
N GLY A 200 -20.42 -21.54 19.77
CA GLY A 200 -21.87 -21.66 20.06
C GLY A 200 -22.78 -20.85 19.12
N THR A 201 -22.26 -20.02 18.25
CA THR A 201 -23.03 -19.16 17.35
C THR A 201 -22.45 -19.12 15.93
N ILE A 202 -23.33 -18.95 14.91
CA ILE A 202 -22.90 -18.78 13.50
C ILE A 202 -21.92 -17.61 13.38
N ARG A 203 -22.20 -16.48 14.05
CA ARG A 203 -21.35 -15.29 14.06
C ARG A 203 -19.97 -15.57 14.67
N GLY A 204 -19.91 -16.31 15.77
CA GLY A 204 -18.64 -16.72 16.40
C GLY A 204 -17.80 -17.63 15.48
N SER A 205 -18.46 -18.58 14.81
CA SER A 205 -17.81 -19.52 13.88
C SER A 205 -17.23 -18.81 12.64
N VAL A 206 -17.97 -17.88 12.04
CA VAL A 206 -17.50 -17.06 10.92
C VAL A 206 -16.33 -16.17 11.37
N THR A 207 -16.42 -15.56 12.54
CA THR A 207 -15.34 -14.74 13.10
C THR A 207 -14.07 -15.55 13.32
N ALA A 208 -14.18 -16.73 13.92
CA ALA A 208 -13.03 -17.63 14.14
C ALA A 208 -12.40 -18.08 12.81
N GLY A 209 -13.22 -18.47 11.83
CA GLY A 209 -12.76 -18.84 10.49
C GLY A 209 -12.01 -17.68 9.79
N THR A 210 -12.54 -16.48 9.87
CA THR A 210 -11.90 -15.27 9.31
C THR A 210 -10.56 -14.99 10.00
N ILE A 211 -10.48 -15.12 11.32
CA ILE A 211 -9.23 -14.92 12.08
C ILE A 211 -8.19 -15.97 11.69
N ILE A 212 -8.58 -17.24 11.57
CA ILE A 212 -7.70 -18.33 11.13
C ILE A 212 -7.10 -17.97 9.75
N LEU A 213 -7.96 -17.68 8.76
CA LEU A 213 -7.55 -17.40 7.40
C LEU A 213 -6.69 -16.13 7.29
N THR A 214 -7.07 -15.05 7.96
CA THR A 214 -6.31 -13.79 7.93
C THR A 214 -4.98 -13.90 8.65
N THR A 215 -4.90 -14.66 9.75
CA THR A 215 -3.63 -14.92 10.47
C THR A 215 -2.68 -15.74 9.59
N LEU A 216 -3.16 -16.84 8.99
CA LEU A 216 -2.35 -17.68 8.10
C LEU A 216 -1.94 -16.91 6.82
N ALA A 217 -2.85 -16.12 6.23
CA ALA A 217 -2.53 -15.27 5.08
C ALA A 217 -1.45 -14.24 5.44
N ARG A 218 -1.55 -13.58 6.60
CA ARG A 218 -0.55 -12.63 7.09
C ARG A 218 0.83 -13.28 7.30
N LEU A 219 0.86 -14.45 7.92
CA LEU A 219 2.11 -15.19 8.18
C LEU A 219 2.71 -15.72 6.87
N GLY A 220 1.89 -16.30 5.99
CA GLY A 220 2.31 -16.75 4.67
C GLY A 220 2.83 -15.61 3.80
N TRP A 221 2.17 -14.46 3.84
CA TRP A 221 2.63 -13.25 3.16
C TRP A 221 3.97 -12.73 3.71
N ALA A 222 4.14 -12.73 5.06
CA ALA A 222 5.41 -12.35 5.68
C ALA A 222 6.55 -13.29 5.28
N ARG A 223 6.30 -14.62 5.28
CA ARG A 223 7.25 -15.63 4.81
C ARG A 223 7.60 -15.46 3.32
N TRP A 224 6.58 -15.23 2.48
CA TRP A 224 6.77 -14.99 1.05
C TRP A 224 7.63 -13.75 0.79
N ASN A 225 7.33 -12.65 1.50
CA ASN A 225 8.09 -11.40 1.38
C ASN A 225 9.55 -11.52 1.86
N GLY A 226 9.84 -12.39 2.82
CA GLY A 226 11.20 -12.70 3.26
C GLY A 226 11.96 -13.67 2.34
N ASN A 227 11.27 -14.35 1.41
CA ASN A 227 11.89 -15.36 0.54
C ASN A 227 12.52 -14.71 -0.70
N PRO A 228 13.85 -14.87 -0.94
CA PRO A 228 14.51 -14.32 -2.12
C PRO A 228 13.98 -14.90 -3.45
N ILE A 229 13.32 -16.05 -3.45
CA ILE A 229 12.71 -16.65 -4.63
C ILE A 229 11.49 -15.85 -5.08
N GLY A 230 10.69 -15.31 -4.14
CA GLY A 230 9.45 -14.58 -4.45
C GLY A 230 9.67 -13.37 -5.35
N TYR A 231 10.62 -12.49 -5.03
CA TYR A 231 10.86 -11.31 -5.86
C TYR A 231 11.50 -11.64 -7.22
N LYS A 232 12.23 -12.76 -7.32
CA LYS A 232 12.80 -13.19 -8.61
C LYS A 232 11.69 -13.62 -9.56
N TRP A 233 10.79 -14.50 -9.13
CA TRP A 233 9.63 -14.91 -9.92
C TRP A 233 8.71 -13.73 -10.21
N GLY A 234 8.44 -12.88 -9.21
CA GLY A 234 7.66 -11.67 -9.41
C GLY A 234 8.23 -10.77 -10.50
N GLY A 235 9.54 -10.57 -10.51
CA GLY A 235 10.22 -9.81 -11.56
C GLY A 235 10.10 -10.43 -12.95
N MET A 236 10.26 -11.76 -13.07
CA MET A 236 10.08 -12.46 -14.35
C MET A 236 8.65 -12.33 -14.88
N VAL A 237 7.65 -12.52 -14.02
CA VAL A 237 6.23 -12.38 -14.39
C VAL A 237 5.91 -10.93 -14.80
N LEU A 238 6.47 -9.94 -14.10
CA LEU A 238 6.31 -8.52 -14.45
C LEU A 238 6.86 -8.21 -15.84
N VAL A 239 8.11 -8.66 -16.13
CA VAL A 239 8.74 -8.44 -17.45
C VAL A 239 7.99 -9.16 -18.55
N ALA A 240 7.56 -10.41 -18.31
CA ALA A 240 6.76 -11.17 -19.28
C ALA A 240 5.41 -10.46 -19.55
N GLY A 241 4.76 -9.93 -18.51
CA GLY A 241 3.55 -9.12 -18.66
C GLY A 241 3.78 -7.84 -19.47
N ALA A 242 4.89 -7.14 -19.24
CA ALA A 242 5.26 -5.96 -20.03
C ALA A 242 5.51 -6.32 -21.51
N ALA A 243 6.25 -7.38 -21.77
CA ALA A 243 6.49 -7.85 -23.13
C ALA A 243 5.19 -8.28 -23.84
N TRP A 244 4.29 -8.93 -23.11
CA TRP A 244 2.97 -9.28 -23.64
C TRP A 244 2.08 -8.07 -23.89
N MET A 245 2.18 -6.99 -23.09
CA MET A 245 1.41 -5.75 -23.24
C MET A 245 1.78 -4.98 -24.53
N ALA A 246 3.04 -5.01 -24.93
CA ALA A 246 3.57 -4.16 -25.98
C ALA A 246 2.79 -4.18 -27.33
N PRO A 247 2.32 -5.34 -27.86
CA PRO A 247 1.56 -5.38 -29.11
C PRO A 247 0.14 -4.77 -29.01
N TRP A 248 -0.38 -4.59 -27.79
CA TRP A 248 -1.78 -4.25 -27.54
C TRP A 248 -2.02 -2.78 -27.19
N GLY A 249 -1.07 -1.89 -27.52
CA GLY A 249 -1.15 -0.46 -27.20
C GLY A 249 -1.96 0.38 -28.16
N ASP A 250 -2.30 -0.12 -29.35
CA ASP A 250 -3.14 0.58 -30.29
C ASP A 250 -4.62 0.32 -29.98
N PHE A 251 -5.23 1.24 -29.24
CA PHE A 251 -6.63 1.13 -28.81
C PHE A 251 -7.64 1.47 -29.90
N ALA A 252 -7.21 1.99 -31.06
CA ALA A 252 -8.06 2.17 -32.23
C ALA A 252 -8.41 0.82 -32.87
N MET A 253 -7.57 -0.19 -32.68
CA MET A 253 -7.80 -1.54 -33.19
C MET A 253 -8.79 -2.29 -32.29
N ALA A 254 -9.87 -2.78 -32.87
CA ALA A 254 -10.87 -3.56 -32.15
C ALA A 254 -10.26 -4.82 -31.50
N GLY A 255 -10.62 -5.10 -30.24
CA GLY A 255 -10.20 -6.29 -29.51
C GLY A 255 -8.85 -6.20 -28.80
N THR A 256 -8.10 -5.10 -28.90
CA THR A 256 -6.79 -4.93 -28.22
C THR A 256 -6.93 -4.76 -26.71
N VAL A 257 -7.95 -4.02 -26.25
CA VAL A 257 -8.11 -3.64 -24.83
C VAL A 257 -8.22 -4.84 -23.88
N PRO A 258 -8.96 -5.93 -24.15
CA PRO A 258 -8.98 -7.09 -23.27
C PRO A 258 -7.60 -7.73 -23.06
N TRP A 259 -6.78 -7.85 -24.11
CA TRP A 259 -5.43 -8.40 -24.04
C TRP A 259 -4.47 -7.46 -23.32
N PHE A 260 -4.58 -6.16 -23.55
CA PHE A 260 -3.87 -5.14 -22.80
C PHE A 260 -4.17 -5.23 -21.31
N LEU A 261 -5.42 -5.36 -20.92
CA LEU A 261 -5.82 -5.51 -19.52
C LEU A 261 -5.35 -6.84 -18.91
N ALA A 262 -5.39 -7.93 -19.66
CA ALA A 262 -4.85 -9.22 -19.21
C ALA A 262 -3.33 -9.11 -18.94
N ALA A 263 -2.59 -8.43 -19.81
CA ALA A 263 -1.17 -8.16 -19.60
C ALA A 263 -0.92 -7.24 -18.39
N ALA A 264 -1.77 -6.21 -18.18
CA ALA A 264 -1.71 -5.34 -17.00
C ALA A 264 -1.95 -6.14 -15.70
N VAL A 265 -2.90 -7.07 -15.69
CA VAL A 265 -3.12 -7.98 -14.57
C VAL A 265 -1.87 -8.85 -14.32
N MET A 266 -1.25 -9.38 -15.37
CA MET A 266 -0.02 -10.16 -15.25
C MET A 266 1.13 -9.32 -14.67
N MET A 267 1.31 -8.07 -15.12
CA MET A 267 2.29 -7.16 -14.53
C MET A 267 1.98 -6.89 -13.05
N ALA A 268 0.72 -6.65 -12.71
CA ALA A 268 0.28 -6.44 -11.34
C ALA A 268 0.53 -7.67 -10.46
N MET A 269 0.26 -8.88 -10.96
CA MET A 269 0.58 -10.13 -10.27
C MET A 269 2.08 -10.25 -10.00
N GLY A 270 2.91 -9.98 -11.00
CA GLY A 270 4.38 -9.98 -10.85
C GLY A 270 4.85 -9.00 -9.78
N TRP A 271 4.31 -7.79 -9.77
CA TRP A 271 4.61 -6.77 -8.78
C TRP A 271 4.17 -7.16 -7.37
N LEU A 272 2.96 -7.71 -7.22
CA LEU A 272 2.44 -8.19 -5.93
C LEU A 272 3.23 -9.40 -5.42
N LEU A 273 3.57 -10.35 -6.30
CA LEU A 273 4.40 -11.51 -5.97
C LEU A 273 5.80 -11.12 -5.53
N ALA A 274 6.37 -10.05 -6.07
CA ALA A 274 7.67 -9.55 -5.64
C ALA A 274 7.67 -9.11 -4.17
N GLY A 275 6.53 -8.66 -3.67
CA GLY A 275 6.37 -8.25 -2.28
C GLY A 275 7.29 -7.09 -1.90
N ARG A 276 7.90 -7.18 -0.71
CA ARG A 276 8.85 -6.19 -0.20
C ARG A 276 10.00 -6.90 0.52
N PRO A 277 10.96 -7.46 -0.20
CA PRO A 277 12.09 -8.15 0.40
C PRO A 277 12.95 -7.18 1.21
N GLU A 278 13.37 -7.59 2.41
CA GLU A 278 14.28 -6.81 3.25
C GLU A 278 15.66 -6.72 2.62
N ARG A 279 16.11 -7.83 2.01
CA ARG A 279 17.36 -7.90 1.27
C ARG A 279 17.07 -8.21 -0.20
N MET A 280 17.46 -7.30 -1.07
CA MET A 280 17.26 -7.41 -2.50
C MET A 280 18.57 -7.18 -3.24
N ASN A 281 18.85 -8.06 -4.21
CA ASN A 281 20.00 -7.91 -5.09
C ASN A 281 19.82 -6.70 -6.01
N ALA A 282 20.80 -5.79 -6.02
CA ALA A 282 20.75 -4.57 -6.82
C ALA A 282 20.69 -4.86 -8.33
N GLY A 283 21.48 -5.83 -8.82
CA GLY A 283 21.47 -6.21 -10.22
C GLY A 283 20.10 -6.74 -10.68
N TRP A 284 19.44 -7.53 -9.83
CA TRP A 284 18.09 -8.03 -10.13
C TRP A 284 17.05 -6.90 -10.11
N PHE A 285 17.12 -6.00 -9.11
CA PHE A 285 16.24 -4.83 -9.04
C PHE A 285 16.28 -4.01 -10.33
N TRP A 286 17.50 -3.63 -10.75
CA TRP A 286 17.69 -2.83 -11.95
C TRP A 286 17.43 -3.60 -13.24
N GLY A 287 17.83 -4.87 -13.30
CA GLY A 287 17.57 -5.74 -14.45
C GLY A 287 16.10 -5.79 -14.80
N VAL A 288 15.23 -6.05 -13.81
CA VAL A 288 13.78 -6.08 -14.01
C VAL A 288 13.22 -4.70 -14.32
N ALA A 289 13.65 -3.65 -13.58
CA ALA A 289 13.17 -2.29 -13.80
C ALA A 289 13.46 -1.79 -15.21
N ILE A 290 14.65 -2.07 -15.74
CA ILE A 290 15.05 -1.68 -17.10
C ILE A 290 14.36 -2.60 -18.13
N ALA A 291 14.39 -3.92 -17.94
CA ALA A 291 13.82 -4.86 -18.90
C ALA A 291 12.32 -4.63 -19.14
N ALA A 292 11.54 -4.37 -18.09
CA ALA A 292 10.12 -4.10 -18.23
C ALA A 292 9.83 -2.81 -19.02
N ARG A 293 10.67 -1.78 -18.89
CA ARG A 293 10.55 -0.53 -19.68
C ARG A 293 10.99 -0.74 -21.12
N VAL A 294 12.10 -1.41 -21.34
CA VAL A 294 12.59 -1.73 -22.68
C VAL A 294 11.56 -2.57 -23.45
N ALA A 295 10.92 -3.53 -22.79
CA ALA A 295 9.87 -4.35 -23.38
C ALA A 295 8.66 -3.52 -23.86
N LEU A 296 8.37 -2.36 -23.24
CA LEU A 296 7.25 -1.49 -23.62
C LEU A 296 7.64 -0.35 -24.61
N LEU A 297 8.92 -0.15 -24.91
CA LEU A 297 9.31 0.88 -25.87
C LEU A 297 8.65 0.74 -27.27
N PRO A 298 8.46 -0.50 -27.82
CA PRO A 298 7.79 -0.67 -29.11
C PRO A 298 6.28 -0.43 -29.10
N MET A 299 5.66 -0.36 -27.92
CA MET A 299 4.22 -0.18 -27.80
C MET A 299 3.75 1.10 -28.48
N ALA A 300 2.58 1.09 -29.11
CA ALA A 300 1.93 2.30 -29.62
C ALA A 300 1.74 3.32 -28.47
N PRO A 301 2.10 4.62 -28.66
CA PRO A 301 2.00 5.65 -27.63
C PRO A 301 0.55 6.06 -27.38
N GLY A 302 0.30 6.77 -26.26
CA GLY A 302 -0.95 7.51 -26.07
C GLY A 302 -1.09 8.67 -27.08
N ASP A 303 -2.31 9.13 -27.26
CA ASP A 303 -2.68 10.17 -28.23
C ASP A 303 -2.02 11.54 -27.97
N ASP A 304 -1.72 11.89 -26.72
CA ASP A 304 -1.03 13.11 -26.35
C ASP A 304 0.36 13.27 -27.00
N VAL A 305 1.03 12.18 -27.33
CA VAL A 305 2.40 12.16 -27.86
C VAL A 305 2.51 12.90 -29.19
N TRP A 306 1.52 12.78 -30.04
CA TRP A 306 1.48 13.46 -31.34
C TRP A 306 1.48 14.98 -31.16
N ARG A 307 0.80 15.44 -30.11
CA ARG A 307 0.78 16.84 -29.74
C ARG A 307 2.13 17.33 -29.21
N PHE A 308 2.83 16.52 -28.39
CA PHE A 308 4.18 16.86 -27.92
C PHE A 308 5.15 17.02 -29.06
N LEU A 309 5.13 16.11 -30.03
CA LEU A 309 5.97 16.19 -31.23
C LEU A 309 5.64 17.39 -32.11
N TRP A 310 4.35 17.62 -32.33
CA TRP A 310 3.90 18.77 -33.15
C TRP A 310 4.25 20.10 -32.50
N GLU A 311 3.87 20.33 -31.26
CA GLU A 311 4.09 21.57 -30.55
C GLU A 311 5.60 21.87 -30.40
N GLY A 312 6.44 20.86 -30.17
CA GLY A 312 7.90 21.02 -30.13
C GLY A 312 8.47 21.44 -31.47
N ARG A 313 7.99 20.90 -32.60
CA ARG A 313 8.39 21.28 -33.95
C ARG A 313 7.94 22.68 -34.31
N MET A 314 6.68 23.04 -34.00
CA MET A 314 6.12 24.35 -34.27
C MET A 314 6.89 25.48 -33.56
N GLN A 315 7.33 25.24 -32.32
CA GLN A 315 8.20 26.15 -31.60
C GLN A 315 9.53 26.38 -32.34
N SER A 316 10.11 25.33 -32.95
CA SER A 316 11.34 25.44 -33.72
C SER A 316 11.13 26.19 -35.07
N ALA A 317 9.90 26.20 -35.57
CA ALA A 317 9.48 26.96 -36.75
C ALA A 317 9.06 28.42 -36.41
N GLY A 318 9.15 28.83 -35.13
CA GLY A 318 8.84 30.19 -34.68
C GLY A 318 7.38 30.42 -34.27
N PHE A 319 6.59 29.36 -34.09
CA PHE A 319 5.19 29.47 -33.68
C PHE A 319 5.00 29.14 -32.20
N SER A 320 4.36 30.03 -31.45
CA SER A 320 4.00 29.77 -30.05
C SER A 320 2.83 28.80 -29.96
N PRO A 321 2.97 27.67 -29.22
CA PRO A 321 1.88 26.73 -29.03
C PRO A 321 0.73 27.29 -28.18
N TYR A 322 0.94 28.41 -27.50
CA TYR A 322 -0.09 29.10 -26.71
C TYR A 322 -0.93 30.07 -27.56
N LEU A 323 -0.39 30.55 -28.67
CA LEU A 323 -1.07 31.46 -29.56
C LEU A 323 -1.73 30.76 -30.73
N HIS A 324 -1.13 29.67 -31.21
CA HIS A 324 -1.59 28.93 -32.37
C HIS A 324 -2.02 27.52 -31.98
N ALA A 325 -3.31 27.23 -32.15
CA ALA A 325 -3.81 25.87 -32.07
C ALA A 325 -3.33 25.05 -33.28
N PRO A 326 -3.25 23.71 -33.21
CA PRO A 326 -2.85 22.88 -34.34
C PRO A 326 -3.69 23.10 -35.63
N ASP A 327 -4.97 23.47 -35.47
CA ASP A 327 -5.88 23.80 -36.61
C ASP A 327 -5.81 25.25 -37.08
N ASP A 328 -4.94 26.08 -36.49
CA ASP A 328 -4.75 27.45 -36.93
C ASP A 328 -4.42 27.48 -38.44
N PRO A 329 -5.10 28.29 -39.25
CA PRO A 329 -4.82 28.43 -40.67
C PRO A 329 -3.37 28.80 -41.00
N TYR A 330 -2.68 29.57 -40.14
CA TYR A 330 -1.26 29.90 -40.31
C TYR A 330 -0.34 28.68 -40.28
N LEU A 331 -0.75 27.60 -39.65
CA LEU A 331 -0.01 26.33 -39.55
C LEU A 331 -0.34 25.36 -40.68
N ALA A 332 -1.26 25.69 -41.61
CA ALA A 332 -1.68 24.79 -42.69
C ALA A 332 -0.51 24.24 -43.54
N PRO A 333 0.54 25.05 -43.91
CA PRO A 333 1.68 24.55 -44.68
C PRO A 333 2.55 23.50 -43.96
N TRP A 334 2.43 23.39 -42.64
CA TRP A 334 3.24 22.50 -41.79
C TRP A 334 2.53 21.19 -41.46
N ARG A 335 1.24 21.03 -41.84
CA ARG A 335 0.43 19.87 -41.52
C ARG A 335 0.94 18.61 -42.22
N ASP A 336 1.16 17.57 -41.45
CA ASP A 336 1.67 16.26 -41.87
C ASP A 336 0.92 15.12 -41.20
N GLU A 337 1.44 13.89 -41.31
CA GLU A 337 0.87 12.70 -40.66
C GLU A 337 0.80 12.84 -39.13
N THR A 338 1.78 13.50 -38.50
CA THR A 338 1.78 13.76 -37.04
C THR A 338 0.60 14.66 -36.67
N TRP A 339 0.35 15.72 -37.44
CA TRP A 339 -0.79 16.61 -37.24
C TRP A 339 -2.11 15.86 -37.35
N ALA A 340 -2.24 14.93 -38.31
CA ALA A 340 -3.46 14.16 -38.53
C ALA A 340 -3.83 13.28 -37.33
N LEU A 341 -2.87 12.89 -36.49
CA LEU A 341 -3.05 12.05 -35.30
C LEU A 341 -3.34 12.86 -34.03
N ILE A 342 -3.26 14.20 -34.05
CA ILE A 342 -3.54 15.05 -32.89
C ILE A 342 -5.04 15.05 -32.58
N THR A 343 -5.39 14.80 -31.34
CA THR A 343 -6.76 14.99 -30.82
C THR A 343 -6.95 16.45 -30.37
N HIS A 344 -8.19 16.97 -30.42
CA HIS A 344 -8.53 18.33 -29.96
C HIS A 344 -7.66 19.44 -30.58
N ARG A 345 -7.51 19.41 -31.91
CA ARG A 345 -6.67 20.33 -32.68
C ARG A 345 -7.14 21.77 -32.61
N GLU A 346 -8.38 22.00 -32.27
CA GLU A 346 -9.04 23.29 -32.11
C GLU A 346 -8.52 24.11 -30.92
N PHE A 347 -7.87 23.46 -29.93
CA PHE A 347 -7.37 24.14 -28.74
C PHE A 347 -5.85 24.44 -28.83
N SER A 348 -5.44 25.62 -28.35
CA SER A 348 -4.03 25.91 -28.07
C SER A 348 -3.51 25.07 -26.91
N SER A 349 -2.19 25.14 -26.67
CA SER A 349 -1.55 24.26 -25.66
C SER A 349 -2.04 24.49 -24.24
N ILE A 350 -2.23 23.38 -23.54
CA ILE A 350 -2.56 23.31 -22.10
C ILE A 350 -1.33 23.00 -21.23
N TYR A 351 -0.19 22.67 -21.85
CA TYR A 351 1.00 22.24 -21.13
C TYR A 351 1.79 23.42 -20.59
N PRO A 352 2.31 23.35 -19.34
CA PRO A 352 3.11 24.42 -18.74
C PRO A 352 4.43 24.69 -19.49
N PRO A 353 5.07 25.86 -19.26
CA PRO A 353 6.17 26.32 -20.10
C PRO A 353 7.40 25.41 -20.11
N LEU A 354 7.80 24.81 -18.99
CA LEU A 354 8.94 23.88 -18.98
C LEU A 354 8.65 22.58 -19.73
N ALA A 355 7.40 22.12 -19.76
CA ALA A 355 7.01 20.97 -20.59
C ALA A 355 7.16 21.30 -22.06
N GLN A 356 6.73 22.49 -22.48
CA GLN A 356 6.87 22.98 -23.84
C GLN A 356 8.34 23.13 -24.28
N ILE A 357 9.17 23.69 -23.40
CA ILE A 357 10.64 23.79 -23.68
C ILE A 357 11.23 22.37 -23.81
N ALA A 358 10.84 21.42 -22.94
CA ALA A 358 11.32 20.04 -23.05
C ALA A 358 10.89 19.38 -24.36
N PHE A 359 9.65 19.58 -24.82
CA PHE A 359 9.18 19.06 -26.10
C PHE A 359 9.99 19.64 -27.25
N ARG A 360 10.24 20.96 -27.27
CA ARG A 360 11.13 21.60 -28.26
C ARG A 360 12.53 21.01 -28.23
N MET A 361 13.15 20.89 -27.06
CA MET A 361 14.51 20.34 -26.92
C MET A 361 14.63 18.92 -27.46
N ILE A 362 13.64 18.08 -27.18
CA ILE A 362 13.63 16.69 -27.66
C ILE A 362 13.41 16.66 -29.17
N THR A 363 12.47 17.43 -29.70
CA THR A 363 12.14 17.42 -31.12
C THR A 363 13.21 18.02 -32.01
N VAL A 364 14.04 18.95 -31.50
CA VAL A 364 15.26 19.42 -32.17
C VAL A 364 16.26 18.28 -32.36
N MET A 365 16.36 17.35 -31.40
CA MET A 365 17.26 16.19 -31.48
C MET A 365 16.68 15.09 -32.36
N SER A 366 15.38 14.80 -32.19
CA SER A 366 14.66 13.76 -32.94
C SER A 366 13.15 13.94 -32.82
N THR A 367 12.44 13.83 -33.94
CA THR A 367 10.98 13.86 -34.02
C THR A 367 10.32 12.50 -33.86
N SER A 368 11.06 11.49 -33.36
CA SER A 368 10.53 10.14 -33.17
C SER A 368 9.85 9.98 -31.82
N VAL A 369 8.78 9.19 -31.77
CA VAL A 369 8.14 8.74 -30.53
C VAL A 369 9.14 8.07 -29.59
N LEU A 370 10.08 7.30 -30.14
CA LEU A 370 11.10 6.60 -29.36
C LEU A 370 12.01 7.57 -28.60
N ALA A 371 12.35 8.73 -29.18
CA ALA A 371 13.16 9.75 -28.50
C ALA A 371 12.44 10.29 -27.25
N LEU A 372 11.14 10.59 -27.36
CA LEU A 372 10.34 10.99 -26.20
C LEU A 372 10.32 9.89 -25.12
N LYS A 373 10.06 8.63 -25.51
CA LYS A 373 10.03 7.50 -24.58
C LYS A 373 11.35 7.30 -23.85
N VAL A 374 12.47 7.38 -24.57
CA VAL A 374 13.80 7.22 -23.98
C VAL A 374 14.09 8.31 -22.96
N VAL A 375 13.76 9.58 -23.24
CA VAL A 375 13.92 10.68 -22.28
C VAL A 375 13.04 10.49 -21.06
N PHE A 376 11.77 10.08 -21.24
CA PHE A 376 10.84 9.86 -20.14
C PHE A 376 11.27 8.67 -19.27
N VAL A 377 11.68 7.56 -19.88
CA VAL A 377 12.22 6.39 -19.18
C VAL A 377 13.52 6.73 -18.44
N ALA A 378 14.40 7.53 -19.02
CA ALA A 378 15.62 7.97 -18.35
C ALA A 378 15.31 8.78 -17.08
N ALA A 379 14.40 9.76 -17.18
CA ALA A 379 13.95 10.56 -16.03
C ALA A 379 13.32 9.68 -14.94
N ASP A 380 12.48 8.74 -15.33
CA ASP A 380 11.80 7.78 -14.44
C ASP A 380 12.80 6.86 -13.72
N LEU A 381 13.80 6.32 -14.42
CA LEU A 381 14.87 5.52 -13.80
C LEU A 381 15.74 6.35 -12.83
N VAL A 382 15.95 7.63 -13.09
CA VAL A 382 16.61 8.53 -12.14
C VAL A 382 15.76 8.72 -10.89
N VAL A 383 14.43 8.86 -11.00
CA VAL A 383 13.52 8.87 -9.83
C VAL A 383 13.68 7.59 -9.03
N ALA A 384 13.62 6.42 -9.68
CA ALA A 384 13.82 5.12 -9.03
C ALA A 384 15.18 5.05 -8.31
N HIS A 385 16.25 5.58 -8.93
CA HIS A 385 17.58 5.64 -8.32
C HIS A 385 17.61 6.50 -7.05
N ARG A 386 17.04 7.70 -7.09
CA ARG A 386 17.00 8.61 -5.94
C ARG A 386 16.20 8.01 -4.78
N LEU A 387 15.08 7.37 -5.07
CA LEU A 387 14.27 6.67 -4.09
C LEU A 387 14.99 5.45 -3.50
N ALA A 388 15.65 4.64 -4.33
CA ALA A 388 16.41 3.47 -3.87
C ALA A 388 17.59 3.86 -2.97
N LYS A 389 18.29 4.94 -3.30
CA LYS A 389 19.37 5.49 -2.47
C LYS A 389 18.86 5.93 -1.09
N ARG A 390 17.65 6.48 -1.01
CA ARG A 390 17.05 7.02 0.24
C ARG A 390 16.37 5.95 1.07
N PHE A 391 15.59 5.04 0.45
CA PHE A 391 14.68 4.10 1.12
C PHE A 391 15.05 2.63 0.96
N GLY A 392 16.06 2.32 0.13
CA GLY A 392 16.47 0.95 -0.19
C GLY A 392 15.65 0.32 -1.33
N TYR A 393 16.20 -0.74 -1.93
CA TYR A 393 15.61 -1.40 -3.11
C TYR A 393 14.23 -2.01 -2.81
N GLY A 394 14.08 -2.75 -1.70
CA GLY A 394 12.82 -3.41 -1.36
C GLY A 394 11.64 -2.44 -1.18
N ALA A 395 11.88 -1.25 -0.57
CA ALA A 395 10.85 -0.22 -0.47
C ALA A 395 10.53 0.38 -1.84
N THR A 396 11.55 0.58 -2.67
CA THR A 396 11.44 1.25 -3.97
C THR A 396 10.76 0.39 -5.04
N LEU A 397 10.52 -0.92 -4.78
CA LEU A 397 9.66 -1.75 -5.64
C LEU A 397 8.27 -1.13 -5.84
N ALA A 398 7.76 -0.41 -4.83
CA ALA A 398 6.49 0.31 -4.93
C ALA A 398 6.46 1.32 -6.07
N TYR A 399 7.61 1.83 -6.51
CA TYR A 399 7.78 2.73 -7.65
C TYR A 399 8.38 2.03 -8.86
N ALA A 400 9.59 1.44 -8.71
CA ALA A 400 10.40 1.00 -9.84
C ALA A 400 9.78 -0.19 -10.61
N TRP A 401 8.99 -1.03 -9.93
CA TRP A 401 8.28 -2.18 -10.51
C TRP A 401 6.77 -1.95 -10.58
N ASN A 402 6.29 -0.74 -10.28
CA ASN A 402 4.89 -0.39 -10.35
C ASN A 402 4.38 -0.47 -11.79
N PRO A 403 3.36 -1.28 -12.09
CA PRO A 403 2.87 -1.46 -13.47
C PRO A 403 2.43 -0.15 -14.13
N LEU A 404 1.74 0.72 -13.37
CA LEU A 404 1.23 1.97 -13.89
C LEU A 404 2.35 2.97 -14.19
N VAL A 405 3.39 3.03 -13.36
CA VAL A 405 4.58 3.87 -13.60
C VAL A 405 5.33 3.41 -14.84
N ILE A 406 5.54 2.08 -14.97
CA ILE A 406 6.21 1.48 -16.14
C ILE A 406 5.43 1.77 -17.42
N TYR A 407 4.10 1.56 -17.40
CA TYR A 407 3.23 1.85 -18.53
C TYR A 407 3.26 3.34 -18.88
N ALA A 408 3.07 4.23 -17.91
CA ALA A 408 3.01 5.66 -18.15
C ALA A 408 4.30 6.20 -18.80
N ALA A 409 5.47 5.75 -18.35
CA ALA A 409 6.76 6.22 -18.87
C ALA A 409 7.12 5.59 -20.22
N ALA A 410 7.02 4.26 -20.35
CA ALA A 410 7.56 3.51 -21.48
C ALA A 410 6.50 3.11 -22.51
N GLY A 411 5.30 2.71 -22.07
CA GLY A 411 4.20 2.31 -22.96
C GLY A 411 3.47 3.51 -23.55
N GLY A 412 2.71 4.21 -22.71
CA GLY A 412 1.87 5.35 -23.09
C GLY A 412 2.66 6.62 -23.45
N ALA A 413 3.95 6.70 -23.08
CA ALA A 413 4.82 7.86 -23.31
C ALA A 413 4.24 9.18 -22.73
N HIS A 414 3.69 9.08 -21.51
CA HIS A 414 3.26 10.27 -20.78
C HIS A 414 4.45 10.98 -20.14
N TYR A 415 4.46 12.31 -20.15
CA TYR A 415 5.61 13.11 -19.68
C TYR A 415 5.70 13.26 -18.16
N GLU A 416 4.86 12.53 -17.39
CA GLU A 416 4.89 12.50 -15.93
C GLU A 416 6.29 12.32 -15.31
N PRO A 417 7.21 11.53 -15.87
CA PRO A 417 8.56 11.42 -15.34
C PRO A 417 9.33 12.75 -15.29
N LEU A 418 9.06 13.67 -16.22
CA LEU A 418 9.67 15.01 -16.22
C LEU A 418 9.16 15.89 -15.08
N LEU A 419 7.93 15.65 -14.62
CA LEU A 419 7.39 16.22 -13.39
C LEU A 419 7.94 15.49 -12.15
N LEU A 420 7.91 14.15 -12.14
CA LEU A 420 8.22 13.33 -10.98
C LEU A 420 9.68 13.44 -10.55
N LEU A 421 10.60 13.66 -11.51
CA LEU A 421 12.01 13.80 -11.19
C LEU A 421 12.28 15.05 -10.33
N PRO A 422 11.97 16.28 -10.75
CA PRO A 422 12.18 17.46 -9.93
C PRO A 422 11.28 17.46 -8.67
N PHE A 423 10.06 16.94 -8.73
CA PHE A 423 9.22 16.74 -7.55
C PHE A 423 9.93 15.88 -6.50
N THR A 424 10.49 14.74 -6.90
CA THR A 424 11.20 13.82 -5.99
C THR A 424 12.46 14.47 -5.43
N LEU A 425 13.22 15.21 -6.26
CA LEU A 425 14.42 15.92 -5.80
C LEU A 425 14.08 17.01 -4.77
N GLY A 426 13.04 17.80 -5.02
CA GLY A 426 12.57 18.82 -4.09
C GLY A 426 12.03 18.25 -2.79
N TRP A 427 11.22 17.19 -2.89
CA TRP A 427 10.71 16.46 -1.71
C TRP A 427 11.83 15.86 -0.86
N LEU A 428 12.84 15.23 -1.48
CA LEU A 428 13.97 14.65 -0.76
C LEU A 428 14.89 15.74 -0.16
N ALA A 429 15.07 16.89 -0.82
CA ALA A 429 15.82 18.02 -0.28
C ALA A 429 15.17 18.62 0.98
N TRP A 430 13.84 18.53 1.11
CA TRP A 430 13.10 18.96 2.29
C TRP A 430 13.14 17.93 3.43
N GLN A 431 13.58 16.69 3.19
CA GLN A 431 13.68 15.67 4.21
C GLN A 431 14.95 15.88 5.06
N PRO A 432 14.88 15.73 6.41
CA PRO A 432 16.09 15.76 7.24
C PRO A 432 17.05 14.65 6.79
N GLY A 433 18.33 14.92 6.84
CA GLY A 433 19.40 13.96 6.56
C GLY A 433 19.28 12.69 7.40
N LYS A 434 19.88 11.57 6.96
CA LYS A 434 19.99 10.37 7.81
C LYS A 434 20.89 10.70 8.98
N ARG A 435 20.46 10.38 10.21
CA ARG A 435 21.36 10.40 11.38
C ARG A 435 22.49 9.39 11.12
N HIS A 436 23.71 9.87 10.96
CA HIS A 436 24.90 9.03 11.05
C HIS A 436 25.14 8.75 12.53
N HIS A 437 25.43 7.50 12.88
CA HIS A 437 25.86 7.12 14.22
C HIS A 437 27.20 7.83 14.52
N HIS A 438 27.13 8.91 15.24
CA HIS A 438 28.15 9.61 16.04
C HIS A 438 27.75 11.10 16.08
N GLY A 439 26.95 11.49 17.10
CA GLY A 439 26.85 12.86 17.60
C GLY A 439 26.54 14.02 16.67
N ASP A 440 26.35 13.78 15.36
CA ASP A 440 26.12 14.81 14.37
C ASP A 440 24.66 15.25 14.37
N THR A 441 24.47 16.56 14.49
CA THR A 441 23.18 17.23 14.32
C THR A 441 22.56 16.82 12.98
N SER A 442 21.30 16.40 12.99
CA SER A 442 20.54 16.13 11.76
C SER A 442 20.65 17.32 10.81
N GLU A 443 21.20 17.13 9.60
CA GLU A 443 21.25 18.18 8.59
C GLU A 443 19.85 18.77 8.40
N GLU A 444 19.77 20.09 8.54
CA GLU A 444 18.51 20.79 8.29
C GLU A 444 18.07 20.64 6.83
N PRO A 445 16.74 20.65 6.55
CA PRO A 445 16.22 20.64 5.19
C PRO A 445 16.77 21.82 4.38
N ASP A 446 17.30 21.53 3.19
CA ASP A 446 17.76 22.55 2.26
C ASP A 446 16.58 23.22 1.54
N GLY A 447 16.10 24.32 2.13
CA GLY A 447 14.93 25.04 1.65
C GLY A 447 15.08 25.60 0.23
N LEU A 448 16.27 26.09 -0.15
CA LEU A 448 16.51 26.66 -1.48
C LEU A 448 16.45 25.58 -2.57
N LYS A 449 17.15 24.45 -2.33
CA LYS A 449 17.07 23.31 -3.26
C LYS A 449 15.66 22.75 -3.36
N ALA A 450 14.94 22.66 -2.23
CA ALA A 450 13.56 22.20 -2.22
C ALA A 450 12.67 23.15 -3.04
N GLY A 451 12.75 24.47 -2.79
CA GLY A 451 12.02 25.48 -3.52
C GLY A 451 12.30 25.43 -5.03
N TRP A 452 13.57 25.41 -5.43
CA TRP A 452 13.98 25.31 -6.82
C TRP A 452 13.40 24.09 -7.53
N TRP A 453 13.62 22.89 -6.99
CA TRP A 453 13.15 21.68 -7.65
C TRP A 453 11.63 21.54 -7.66
N LEU A 454 10.94 21.99 -6.61
CA LEU A 454 9.46 22.02 -6.61
C LEU A 454 8.94 23.06 -7.62
N GLY A 455 9.64 24.18 -7.81
CA GLY A 455 9.34 25.17 -8.84
C GLY A 455 9.56 24.63 -10.25
N VAL A 456 10.65 23.90 -10.50
CA VAL A 456 10.87 23.17 -11.76
C VAL A 456 9.72 22.18 -12.00
N ALA A 457 9.32 21.43 -10.97
CA ALA A 457 8.18 20.52 -11.08
C ALA A 457 6.87 21.25 -11.44
N ALA A 458 6.62 22.44 -10.84
CA ALA A 458 5.46 23.27 -11.17
C ALA A 458 5.49 23.77 -12.62
N GLY A 459 6.67 24.00 -13.17
CA GLY A 459 6.83 24.34 -14.58
C GLY A 459 6.53 23.20 -15.55
N PHE A 460 6.51 21.94 -15.08
CA PHE A 460 6.01 20.79 -15.85
C PHE A 460 4.51 20.55 -15.62
N LYS A 461 4.03 20.70 -14.39
CA LYS A 461 2.59 20.65 -14.04
C LYS A 461 2.31 21.51 -12.81
N TRP A 462 1.32 22.37 -12.88
CA TRP A 462 0.95 23.33 -11.83
C TRP A 462 0.58 22.69 -10.49
N VAL A 463 0.27 21.39 -10.49
CA VAL A 463 -0.18 20.62 -9.31
C VAL A 463 0.82 20.59 -8.15
N THR A 464 2.09 20.89 -8.40
CA THR A 464 3.15 20.94 -7.37
C THR A 464 3.41 22.36 -6.83
N ALA A 465 2.87 23.41 -7.44
CA ALA A 465 3.05 24.79 -6.97
C ALA A 465 2.60 25.00 -5.50
N PRO A 466 1.47 24.43 -5.01
CA PRO A 466 1.08 24.53 -3.61
C PRO A 466 2.11 23.95 -2.63
N LEU A 467 2.98 23.05 -3.06
CA LEU A 467 4.04 22.49 -2.21
C LEU A 467 5.12 23.53 -1.92
N VAL A 468 5.45 24.38 -2.88
CA VAL A 468 6.36 25.52 -2.70
C VAL A 468 5.80 26.47 -1.64
N VAL A 469 4.51 26.82 -1.79
CA VAL A 469 3.81 27.70 -0.85
C VAL A 469 3.77 27.09 0.55
N TRP A 470 3.50 25.79 0.67
CA TRP A 470 3.50 25.10 1.97
C TRP A 470 4.88 25.11 2.63
N CYS A 471 5.96 24.85 1.87
CA CYS A 471 7.34 24.89 2.38
C CYS A 471 7.70 26.29 2.89
N ALA A 472 7.36 27.34 2.14
CA ALA A 472 7.56 28.71 2.57
C ALA A 472 6.74 29.05 3.83
N GLY A 473 5.48 28.65 3.84
CA GLY A 473 4.61 28.80 5.02
C GLY A 473 5.14 28.05 6.24
N ALA A 474 5.76 26.90 6.08
CA ALA A 474 6.40 26.15 7.17
C ALA A 474 7.58 26.92 7.75
N ARG A 475 8.44 27.55 6.91
CA ARG A 475 9.54 28.42 7.36
C ARG A 475 9.01 29.68 8.05
N ALA A 476 7.98 30.32 7.50
CA ALA A 476 7.37 31.52 8.09
C ALA A 476 6.75 31.20 9.48
N ARG A 477 6.06 30.07 9.63
CA ARG A 477 5.51 29.62 10.94
C ARG A 477 6.61 29.34 11.98
N ALA A 478 7.80 29.02 11.54
CA ALA A 478 8.99 28.86 12.41
C ALA A 478 9.70 30.18 12.69
N GLY A 479 9.16 31.34 12.29
CA GLY A 479 9.76 32.66 12.47
C GLY A 479 10.86 33.00 11.43
N ARG A 480 11.12 32.13 10.47
CA ARG A 480 12.22 32.24 9.46
C ARG A 480 11.73 32.90 8.17
N TRP A 481 11.28 34.14 8.27
CA TRP A 481 10.62 34.87 7.18
C TRP A 481 11.51 35.13 5.97
N THR A 482 12.80 35.45 6.20
CA THR A 482 13.76 35.66 5.12
C THR A 482 13.99 34.40 4.29
N GLU A 483 14.08 33.24 4.94
CA GLU A 483 14.21 31.96 4.26
C GLU A 483 12.92 31.58 3.51
N ALA A 484 11.75 31.89 4.09
CA ALA A 484 10.48 31.72 3.41
C ALA A 484 10.43 32.54 2.11
N GLY A 485 10.90 33.79 2.15
CA GLY A 485 11.00 34.66 0.99
C GLY A 485 11.94 34.09 -0.09
N TRP A 486 13.14 33.69 0.29
CA TRP A 486 14.10 33.10 -0.66
C TRP A 486 13.62 31.78 -1.24
N LEU A 487 12.91 30.96 -0.47
CA LEU A 487 12.32 29.72 -0.94
C LEU A 487 11.23 29.98 -1.98
N LEU A 488 10.39 31.00 -1.80
CA LEU A 488 9.39 31.41 -2.78
C LEU A 488 10.06 31.91 -4.06
N VAL A 489 11.10 32.75 -3.95
CA VAL A 489 11.88 33.21 -5.11
C VAL A 489 12.46 32.01 -5.87
N ALA A 490 13.12 31.09 -5.18
CA ALA A 490 13.66 29.88 -5.76
C ALA A 490 12.60 29.02 -6.46
N GLY A 491 11.38 28.94 -5.88
CA GLY A 491 10.27 28.17 -6.43
C GLY A 491 9.58 28.83 -7.64
N VAL A 492 9.52 30.16 -7.68
CA VAL A 492 8.90 30.90 -8.80
C VAL A 492 9.87 31.07 -9.97
N LEU A 493 11.16 31.19 -9.67
CA LEU A 493 12.20 31.53 -10.69
C LEU A 493 12.22 30.59 -11.90
N PRO A 494 12.14 29.23 -11.77
CA PRO A 494 12.15 28.34 -12.95
C PRO A 494 10.98 28.61 -13.91
N VAL A 495 9.79 28.83 -13.37
CA VAL A 495 8.59 29.16 -14.16
C VAL A 495 8.71 30.54 -14.76
N GLY A 496 9.18 31.52 -13.98
CA GLY A 496 9.41 32.88 -14.44
C GLY A 496 10.40 32.95 -15.60
N LEU A 497 11.54 32.25 -15.51
CA LEU A 497 12.53 32.16 -16.59
C LEU A 497 11.96 31.50 -17.85
N ALA A 498 11.16 30.44 -17.70
CA ALA A 498 10.50 29.77 -18.82
C ALA A 498 9.47 30.68 -19.51
N LEU A 499 8.70 31.47 -18.75
CA LEU A 499 7.77 32.46 -19.27
C LEU A 499 8.52 33.61 -19.98
N LEU A 500 9.64 34.08 -19.41
CA LEU A 500 10.50 35.07 -20.06
C LEU A 500 11.06 34.55 -21.39
N TRP A 501 11.48 33.29 -21.45
CA TRP A 501 11.89 32.62 -22.68
C TRP A 501 10.80 32.70 -23.75
N PHE A 502 9.56 32.29 -23.42
CA PHE A 502 8.45 32.35 -24.37
C PHE A 502 8.13 33.79 -24.82
N ASN A 503 8.19 34.77 -23.90
CA ASN A 503 7.94 36.15 -24.21
C ASN A 503 9.03 36.74 -25.12
N TRP A 504 10.29 36.35 -24.92
CA TRP A 504 11.42 36.76 -25.76
C TRP A 504 11.34 36.14 -27.15
N ASP A 505 11.08 34.85 -27.24
CA ASP A 505 11.12 34.08 -28.49
C ASP A 505 9.90 34.35 -29.39
N PHE A 506 8.72 34.55 -28.75
CA PHE A 506 7.44 34.69 -29.44
C PHE A 506 6.74 36.05 -29.22
N GLY A 507 7.35 36.98 -28.49
CA GLY A 507 6.85 38.32 -28.22
C GLY A 507 5.60 38.41 -27.36
N ARG A 508 4.92 37.29 -27.07
CA ARG A 508 3.67 37.25 -26.33
C ARG A 508 3.39 35.84 -25.79
N VAL A 509 3.03 35.75 -24.52
CA VAL A 509 2.48 34.50 -23.92
C VAL A 509 0.96 34.58 -24.00
N GLY A 510 0.36 33.65 -24.73
CA GLY A 510 -1.10 33.49 -24.76
C GLY A 510 -1.67 32.96 -23.42
N PRO A 511 -2.98 32.76 -23.32
CA PRO A 511 -3.57 32.16 -22.16
C PRO A 511 -2.99 30.76 -21.91
N LEU A 512 -2.42 30.54 -20.72
CA LEU A 512 -1.73 29.30 -20.35
C LEU A 512 -2.69 28.07 -20.20
N MET A 513 -3.98 28.29 -20.30
CA MET A 513 -4.99 27.22 -20.32
C MET A 513 -6.28 27.74 -20.96
N PRO A 514 -6.71 27.17 -22.09
CA PRO A 514 -7.99 27.52 -22.70
C PRO A 514 -9.14 27.20 -21.75
N ALA A 515 -9.94 28.20 -21.39
CA ALA A 515 -11.06 28.06 -20.46
C ALA A 515 -12.06 26.97 -20.94
N ASP A 516 -12.26 26.88 -22.24
CA ASP A 516 -13.18 25.91 -22.85
C ASP A 516 -12.68 24.47 -22.73
N PHE A 517 -11.38 24.21 -22.76
CA PHE A 517 -10.84 22.86 -22.59
C PHE A 517 -11.23 22.28 -21.22
N VAL A 518 -11.08 23.06 -20.13
CA VAL A 518 -11.47 22.62 -18.77
C VAL A 518 -12.97 22.32 -18.66
N ARG A 519 -13.77 22.99 -19.48
CA ARG A 519 -15.23 22.81 -19.50
C ARG A 519 -15.64 21.49 -20.16
N TRP A 520 -14.91 21.05 -21.18
CA TRP A 520 -15.25 19.88 -22.00
C TRP A 520 -14.49 18.62 -21.62
N ALA A 521 -13.27 18.72 -21.08
CA ALA A 521 -12.44 17.57 -20.72
C ALA A 521 -13.06 16.81 -19.55
N ARG A 522 -13.63 15.63 -19.85
CA ARG A 522 -14.21 14.70 -18.87
C ARG A 522 -13.67 13.31 -19.11
N THR A 523 -13.19 12.70 -18.04
CA THR A 523 -12.66 11.33 -18.06
C THR A 523 -13.16 10.56 -16.83
N ALA A 524 -12.31 9.87 -16.09
CA ALA A 524 -12.72 9.09 -14.93
C ALA A 524 -12.86 9.95 -13.65
N GLU A 525 -13.37 11.18 -13.73
CA GLU A 525 -13.59 12.08 -12.60
C GLU A 525 -14.51 11.47 -11.53
N LEU A 526 -14.26 11.77 -10.23
CA LEU A 526 -15.10 11.31 -9.13
C LEU A 526 -16.01 12.41 -8.57
N GLY A 527 -15.44 13.51 -8.08
CA GLY A 527 -16.20 14.58 -7.43
C GLY A 527 -17.27 15.21 -8.33
N PRO A 528 -16.91 15.65 -9.54
CA PRO A 528 -17.89 16.17 -10.50
C PRO A 528 -18.95 15.13 -10.92
N TRP A 529 -18.57 13.85 -11.01
CA TRP A 529 -19.54 12.78 -11.31
C TRP A 529 -20.52 12.55 -10.15
N LEU A 530 -20.06 12.53 -8.90
CA LEU A 530 -20.95 12.41 -7.74
C LEU A 530 -21.91 13.59 -7.66
N LEU A 531 -21.45 14.81 -7.98
CA LEU A 531 -22.32 15.98 -8.01
C LEU A 531 -23.35 15.89 -9.13
N GLU A 532 -22.99 15.30 -10.30
CA GLU A 532 -23.92 15.04 -11.39
C GLU A 532 -25.06 14.09 -11.00
N LEU A 533 -24.79 13.09 -10.14
CA LEU A 533 -25.83 12.18 -9.64
C LEU A 533 -26.87 12.91 -8.76
N VAL A 534 -26.43 13.94 -8.02
CA VAL A 534 -27.30 14.72 -7.12
C VAL A 534 -27.95 15.91 -7.82
N TRP A 535 -27.22 16.53 -8.77
CA TRP A 535 -27.65 17.71 -9.50
C TRP A 535 -27.34 17.57 -11.00
N PRO A 536 -28.15 16.83 -11.74
CA PRO A 536 -27.93 16.57 -13.16
C PRO A 536 -27.96 17.86 -14.00
N GLY A 537 -27.07 17.94 -15.01
CA GLY A 537 -27.07 19.01 -16.00
C GLY A 537 -26.53 20.37 -15.52
N SER A 538 -25.99 20.48 -14.31
CA SER A 538 -25.43 21.73 -13.80
C SER A 538 -24.22 22.21 -14.63
N ALA A 539 -24.35 23.39 -15.26
CA ALA A 539 -23.25 24.06 -15.97
C ALA A 539 -22.12 24.50 -15.02
N TYR A 540 -22.41 24.69 -13.73
CA TYR A 540 -21.46 25.17 -12.71
C TYR A 540 -20.75 24.07 -11.93
N ARG A 541 -20.96 22.80 -12.29
CA ARG A 541 -20.48 21.63 -11.55
C ARG A 541 -19.00 21.70 -11.18
N ASN A 542 -18.13 21.95 -12.16
CA ASN A 542 -16.69 22.03 -11.91
C ASN A 542 -16.33 23.19 -10.96
N GLY A 543 -17.02 24.33 -11.09
CA GLY A 543 -16.86 25.46 -10.18
C GLY A 543 -17.28 25.16 -8.76
N ILE A 544 -18.39 24.43 -8.57
CA ILE A 544 -18.89 24.01 -7.25
C ILE A 544 -17.90 23.05 -6.57
N VAL A 545 -17.41 22.05 -7.31
CA VAL A 545 -16.42 21.09 -6.77
C VAL A 545 -15.11 21.81 -6.43
N LEU A 546 -14.66 22.74 -7.27
CA LEU A 546 -13.46 23.53 -7.01
C LEU A 546 -13.64 24.46 -5.79
N ALA A 547 -14.80 25.08 -5.64
CA ALA A 547 -15.14 25.91 -4.47
C ALA A 547 -15.17 25.06 -3.18
N GLY A 548 -15.67 23.82 -3.24
CA GLY A 548 -15.60 22.86 -2.13
C GLY A 548 -14.19 22.35 -1.85
N PHE A 549 -13.34 22.22 -2.87
CA PHE A 549 -11.95 21.82 -2.70
C PHE A 549 -11.09 22.87 -1.98
N ALA A 550 -11.32 24.15 -2.23
CA ALA A 550 -10.52 25.24 -1.65
C ALA A 550 -10.45 25.21 -0.10
N PRO A 551 -11.56 25.12 0.65
CA PRO A 551 -11.48 25.01 2.10
C PRO A 551 -10.82 23.71 2.58
N VAL A 552 -10.99 22.58 1.86
CA VAL A 552 -10.32 21.32 2.18
C VAL A 552 -8.80 21.48 2.02
N ALA A 553 -8.35 22.10 0.92
CA ALA A 553 -6.94 22.38 0.68
C ALA A 553 -6.36 23.31 1.76
N ALA A 554 -7.11 24.33 2.20
CA ALA A 554 -6.71 25.21 3.30
C ALA A 554 -6.56 24.44 4.61
N VAL A 555 -7.52 23.59 4.97
CA VAL A 555 -7.43 22.73 6.17
C VAL A 555 -6.22 21.80 6.09
N ILE A 556 -5.96 21.16 4.95
CA ILE A 556 -4.79 20.32 4.75
C ILE A 556 -3.51 21.13 4.92
N PHE A 557 -3.45 22.35 4.34
CA PHE A 557 -2.29 23.25 4.45
C PHE A 557 -1.94 23.58 5.91
N TRP A 558 -2.93 23.90 6.72
CA TRP A 558 -2.72 24.29 8.11
C TRP A 558 -2.47 23.10 9.05
N ARG A 559 -3.09 21.94 8.81
CA ARG A 559 -2.97 20.76 9.68
C ARG A 559 -1.78 19.88 9.36
N ALA A 560 -1.23 19.94 8.17
CA ALA A 560 -0.10 19.11 7.79
C ALA A 560 1.18 19.49 8.56
N ARG A 561 1.80 18.50 9.19
CA ARG A 561 3.02 18.66 10.01
C ARG A 561 4.30 18.36 9.22
N SER A 562 4.20 17.82 8.03
CA SER A 562 5.34 17.48 7.16
C SER A 562 4.98 17.69 5.70
N LEU A 563 5.99 17.95 4.86
CA LEU A 563 5.80 18.08 3.41
C LEU A 563 5.21 16.78 2.81
N THR A 564 5.66 15.61 3.27
CA THR A 564 5.11 14.32 2.82
C THR A 564 3.63 14.21 3.12
N GLY A 565 3.23 14.54 4.35
CA GLY A 565 1.82 14.51 4.75
C GLY A 565 0.97 15.54 4.00
N PHE A 566 1.50 16.75 3.77
CA PHE A 566 0.83 17.76 2.96
C PHE A 566 0.66 17.31 1.51
N ALA A 567 1.76 16.91 0.85
CA ALA A 567 1.76 16.51 -0.55
C ALA A 567 0.81 15.32 -0.80
N GLU A 568 0.86 14.29 0.05
CA GLU A 568 -0.03 13.13 -0.06
C GLU A 568 -1.50 13.52 0.09
N ALA A 569 -1.85 14.26 1.15
CA ALA A 569 -3.23 14.66 1.40
C ALA A 569 -3.75 15.62 0.33
N PHE A 570 -2.94 16.60 -0.07
CA PHE A 570 -3.29 17.58 -1.11
C PHE A 570 -3.52 16.93 -2.47
N LEU A 571 -2.59 16.06 -2.92
CA LEU A 571 -2.73 15.37 -4.20
C LEU A 571 -3.89 14.38 -4.20
N CYS A 572 -4.15 13.67 -3.09
CA CYS A 572 -5.35 12.85 -2.96
C CYS A 572 -6.63 13.69 -3.09
N ALA A 573 -6.73 14.79 -2.37
CA ALA A 573 -7.90 15.68 -2.43
C ALA A 573 -8.07 16.31 -3.82
N LEU A 574 -6.96 16.70 -4.47
CA LEU A 574 -6.96 17.25 -5.83
C LEU A 574 -7.49 16.23 -6.84
N LEU A 575 -7.03 14.97 -6.78
CA LEU A 575 -7.52 13.91 -7.68
C LEU A 575 -9.01 13.62 -7.46
N LEU A 576 -9.49 13.68 -6.22
CA LEU A 576 -10.92 13.51 -5.93
C LEU A 576 -11.79 14.65 -6.49
N ALA A 577 -11.24 15.87 -6.55
CA ALA A 577 -11.95 17.07 -7.02
C ALA A 577 -11.74 17.37 -8.51
N ALA A 578 -10.73 16.78 -9.15
CA ALA A 578 -10.36 17.11 -10.52
C ALA A 578 -11.48 16.78 -11.53
N PRO A 579 -11.75 17.68 -12.51
CA PRO A 579 -12.77 17.46 -13.52
C PRO A 579 -12.38 16.41 -14.57
N SER A 580 -11.09 16.14 -14.69
CA SER A 580 -10.53 15.12 -15.58
C SER A 580 -9.44 14.36 -14.84
N VAL A 581 -9.54 13.04 -14.80
CA VAL A 581 -8.56 12.16 -14.13
C VAL A 581 -8.20 11.02 -15.07
N HIS A 582 -6.91 10.97 -15.39
CA HIS A 582 -6.32 9.88 -16.14
C HIS A 582 -5.51 8.95 -15.24
N PRO A 583 -5.31 7.68 -15.62
CA PRO A 583 -4.61 6.71 -14.77
C PRO A 583 -3.20 7.18 -14.38
N TRP A 584 -2.47 7.78 -15.31
CA TRP A 584 -1.11 8.26 -15.07
C TRP A 584 -1.03 9.40 -14.05
N TYR A 585 -2.11 10.11 -13.72
CA TYR A 585 -2.12 11.12 -12.65
C TYR A 585 -1.92 10.48 -11.26
N PHE A 586 -2.35 9.25 -11.06
CA PHE A 586 -2.07 8.53 -9.81
C PHE A 586 -0.57 8.26 -9.58
N THR A 587 0.25 8.32 -10.64
CA THR A 587 1.71 8.20 -10.50
C THR A 587 2.34 9.33 -9.68
N TRP A 588 1.67 10.49 -9.54
CA TRP A 588 2.15 11.60 -8.71
C TRP A 588 2.25 11.24 -7.23
N LEU A 589 1.44 10.28 -6.77
CA LEU A 589 1.43 9.78 -5.39
C LEU A 589 2.47 8.68 -5.15
N VAL A 590 2.94 8.00 -6.22
CA VAL A 590 3.75 6.78 -6.06
C VAL A 590 5.12 7.03 -5.43
N PRO A 591 5.87 8.12 -5.73
CA PRO A 591 7.12 8.43 -5.01
C PRO A 591 6.90 8.56 -3.50
N LEU A 592 5.80 9.21 -3.07
CA LEU A 592 5.46 9.35 -1.65
C LEU A 592 5.09 8.00 -1.04
N ALA A 593 4.38 7.13 -1.78
CA ALA A 593 3.98 5.81 -1.32
C ALA A 593 5.17 4.87 -1.03
N VAL A 594 6.35 5.13 -1.58
CA VAL A 594 7.59 4.42 -1.20
C VAL A 594 7.89 4.61 0.30
N ALA A 595 7.67 5.81 0.82
CA ALA A 595 7.88 6.15 2.23
C ALA A 595 6.65 5.85 3.11
N THR A 596 5.44 6.25 2.65
CA THR A 596 4.20 6.21 3.44
C THR A 596 3.48 4.87 3.38
N ARG A 597 3.75 4.07 2.34
CA ARG A 597 3.02 2.83 2.03
C ARG A 597 1.51 3.05 1.89
N HIS A 598 1.11 4.18 1.30
CA HIS A 598 -0.29 4.54 1.16
C HIS A 598 -1.06 3.46 0.36
N PRO A 599 -1.96 2.67 1.01
CA PRO A 599 -2.52 1.49 0.37
C PRO A 599 -3.46 1.85 -0.80
N GLY A 600 -4.11 3.02 -0.75
CA GLY A 600 -4.95 3.50 -1.86
C GLY A 600 -4.13 3.77 -3.12
N THR A 601 -2.95 4.39 -2.99
CA THR A 601 -2.04 4.62 -4.12
C THR A 601 -1.56 3.31 -4.74
N LEU A 602 -1.20 2.33 -3.90
CA LEU A 602 -0.77 1.03 -4.39
C LEU A 602 -1.91 0.26 -5.07
N ALA A 603 -3.12 0.33 -4.52
CA ALA A 603 -4.29 -0.33 -5.09
C ALA A 603 -4.70 0.27 -6.45
N VAL A 604 -4.72 1.61 -6.58
CA VAL A 604 -5.08 2.27 -7.83
C VAL A 604 -4.01 2.13 -8.91
N SER A 605 -2.77 1.81 -8.55
CA SER A 605 -1.73 1.45 -9.53
C SER A 605 -2.07 0.18 -10.32
N VAL A 606 -3.03 -0.61 -9.83
CA VAL A 606 -3.59 -1.78 -10.51
C VAL A 606 -4.98 -1.46 -11.06
N SER A 607 -5.90 -1.00 -10.22
CA SER A 607 -7.29 -0.75 -10.65
C SER A 607 -7.43 0.36 -11.68
N GLY A 608 -6.47 1.29 -11.74
CA GLY A 608 -6.43 2.37 -12.72
C GLY A 608 -6.39 1.90 -14.18
N PHE A 609 -5.87 0.70 -14.45
CA PHE A 609 -5.90 0.12 -15.80
C PHE A 609 -7.32 -0.13 -16.32
N ALA A 610 -8.31 -0.27 -15.46
CA ALA A 610 -9.70 -0.38 -15.87
C ALA A 610 -10.17 0.83 -16.69
N TYR A 611 -9.53 2.00 -16.56
CA TYR A 611 -9.75 3.18 -17.40
C TYR A 611 -9.79 2.85 -18.90
N PHE A 612 -8.88 1.99 -19.36
CA PHE A 612 -8.73 1.70 -20.79
C PHE A 612 -9.92 0.93 -21.39
N TRP A 613 -10.80 0.39 -20.55
CA TRP A 613 -12.04 -0.24 -21.03
C TRP A 613 -12.97 0.74 -21.76
N VAL A 614 -12.81 2.05 -21.53
CA VAL A 614 -13.61 3.07 -22.25
C VAL A 614 -13.37 3.02 -23.77
N TRP A 615 -12.13 2.73 -24.20
CA TRP A 615 -11.81 2.55 -25.62
C TRP A 615 -12.54 1.34 -26.24
N HIS A 616 -12.65 0.24 -25.48
CA HIS A 616 -13.41 -0.92 -25.90
C HIS A 616 -14.92 -0.59 -26.04
N THR A 617 -15.46 0.15 -25.08
CA THR A 617 -16.86 0.61 -25.13
C THR A 617 -17.08 1.53 -26.31
N GLN A 618 -16.19 2.50 -26.56
CA GLN A 618 -16.26 3.41 -27.68
C GLN A 618 -16.20 2.66 -29.02
N ALA A 619 -15.32 1.68 -29.16
CA ALA A 619 -15.21 0.88 -30.38
C ALA A 619 -16.49 0.09 -30.67
N GLN A 620 -17.24 -0.32 -29.64
CA GLN A 620 -18.50 -1.07 -29.78
C GLN A 620 -19.73 -0.18 -29.97
N THR A 621 -19.79 0.97 -29.29
CA THR A 621 -20.98 1.80 -29.17
C THR A 621 -20.88 3.14 -29.90
N GLY A 622 -19.67 3.53 -30.33
CA GLY A 622 -19.38 4.85 -30.88
C GLY A 622 -19.34 5.97 -29.82
N VAL A 623 -19.60 5.66 -28.55
CA VAL A 623 -19.74 6.66 -27.48
C VAL A 623 -18.59 6.56 -26.49
N TRP A 624 -17.89 7.70 -26.27
CA TRP A 624 -16.92 7.86 -25.21
C TRP A 624 -17.62 8.13 -23.89
N ALA A 625 -17.85 7.09 -23.09
CA ALA A 625 -18.55 7.23 -21.82
C ALA A 625 -17.95 6.32 -20.73
N PHE A 626 -17.74 6.90 -19.57
CA PHE A 626 -17.36 6.14 -18.36
C PHE A 626 -18.61 5.67 -17.64
N SER A 627 -18.85 4.37 -17.66
CA SER A 627 -19.95 3.77 -16.90
C SER A 627 -19.71 3.87 -15.38
N PRO A 628 -20.79 3.84 -14.56
CA PRO A 628 -20.66 3.84 -13.10
C PRO A 628 -19.79 2.70 -12.55
N TRP A 629 -19.89 1.49 -13.12
CA TRP A 629 -19.10 0.35 -12.67
C TRP A 629 -17.60 0.55 -12.95
N LEU A 630 -17.24 1.18 -14.06
CA LEU A 630 -15.86 1.47 -14.42
C LEU A 630 -15.23 2.45 -13.43
N ARG A 631 -15.95 3.53 -13.08
CA ARG A 631 -15.55 4.45 -12.02
C ARG A 631 -15.40 3.76 -10.68
N THR A 632 -16.32 2.86 -10.35
CA THR A 632 -16.26 2.08 -9.10
C THR A 632 -15.00 1.22 -9.03
N ILE A 633 -14.65 0.51 -10.10
CA ILE A 633 -13.43 -0.31 -10.13
C ILE A 633 -12.18 0.55 -9.95
N ILE A 634 -12.11 1.73 -10.58
CA ILE A 634 -10.96 2.64 -10.47
C ILE A 634 -10.86 3.21 -9.04
N TRP A 635 -11.96 3.76 -8.52
CA TRP A 635 -11.94 4.60 -7.33
C TRP A 635 -12.13 3.85 -6.00
N LEU A 636 -12.92 2.77 -5.97
CA LEU A 636 -13.23 2.07 -4.71
C LEU A 636 -11.97 1.54 -4.00
N PRO A 637 -10.99 0.91 -4.67
CA PRO A 637 -9.76 0.48 -4.03
C PRO A 637 -8.93 1.66 -3.48
N PHE A 638 -8.91 2.79 -4.21
CA PHE A 638 -8.25 4.01 -3.75
C PHE A 638 -8.89 4.59 -2.49
N LEU A 639 -10.22 4.74 -2.49
CA LEU A 639 -10.99 5.27 -1.36
C LEU A 639 -10.89 4.38 -0.13
N PHE A 640 -10.97 3.06 -0.31
CA PHE A 640 -10.80 2.11 0.78
C PHE A 640 -9.41 2.24 1.42
N GLY A 641 -8.37 2.29 0.61
CA GLY A 641 -7.00 2.46 1.09
C GLY A 641 -6.75 3.82 1.74
N LEU A 642 -7.37 4.89 1.22
CA LEU A 642 -7.34 6.23 1.84
C LEU A 642 -8.00 6.21 3.22
N GLY A 643 -9.21 5.65 3.32
CA GLY A 643 -9.91 5.51 4.61
C GLY A 643 -9.13 4.67 5.63
N TRP A 644 -8.47 3.59 5.18
CA TRP A 644 -7.59 2.79 6.03
C TRP A 644 -6.40 3.60 6.56
N SER A 645 -5.73 4.38 5.69
CA SER A 645 -4.62 5.26 6.08
C SER A 645 -5.03 6.31 7.13
N LEU A 646 -6.19 6.92 6.96
CA LEU A 646 -6.71 7.91 7.90
C LEU A 646 -7.00 7.30 9.28
N ARG A 647 -7.66 6.13 9.33
CA ARG A 647 -7.92 5.40 10.58
C ARG A 647 -6.64 4.97 11.30
N ARG A 648 -5.62 4.55 10.56
CA ARG A 648 -4.34 4.17 11.13
C ARG A 648 -3.64 5.36 11.79
N ARG A 649 -3.61 6.51 11.13
CA ARG A 649 -3.02 7.75 11.67
C ARG A 649 -3.75 8.24 12.92
N GLN A 650 -5.08 8.09 13.00
CA GLN A 650 -5.85 8.43 14.21
C GLN A 650 -5.46 7.55 15.40
N ARG A 651 -5.26 6.25 15.20
CA ARG A 651 -4.82 5.32 16.27
C ARG A 651 -3.39 5.58 16.75
N GLU A 652 -2.50 6.09 15.91
CA GLU A 652 -1.13 6.43 16.27
C GLU A 652 -1.04 7.76 17.04
N VAL A 653 -2.04 8.63 16.95
CA VAL A 653 -2.11 9.95 17.62
C VAL A 653 -2.89 9.88 18.95
N SER A 654 -3.76 8.89 19.14
CA SER A 654 -4.49 8.65 20.40
C SER A 654 -3.91 7.38 21.04
N PRO A 655 -2.88 7.48 21.90
CA PRO A 655 -2.50 6.37 22.77
C PRO A 655 -3.64 6.15 23.75
N ALA A 656 -4.23 4.95 23.74
CA ALA A 656 -5.21 4.49 24.73
C ALA A 656 -4.54 4.27 26.08
#